data_d46f9f23e703b98f4767ebe4716a3d2d
#
_entry.id   d46f9f23e703b98f4767ebe4716a3d2d
#
_cell.length_a   1.000
_cell.length_b   1.000
_cell.length_c   1.000
_cell.angle_alpha   90.00
_cell.angle_beta   90.00
_cell.angle_gamma   90.00
#
_symmetry.space_group_name_H-M   'P 1'
#
loop_
_entity.id
_entity.type
_entity.pdbx_description
1 polymer ?
#
loop_
_entity_poly.entity_id
_entity_poly.type
_entity_poly.pdbx_seq_one_letter_code
_entity_poly.pdbx_strand_id
1 'polypeptide(L)'
;MKNYKKGLLTLMVLSAMSLMAAEDTFIHVTTFDDEDGNNLNQCSLREAIKTAAENKAYGGCNAGDTRLGQKDRIQLKEGTYTLKRELVPQSVIEIYGAEPLDYSKKHVLTNTYPATTAIKTTISGENQTRILNSSLSKYGVSFKNLTLANAVSTGLGGAIYAGADINLSNVAIINSRAAQGGAIYLDGDIALTIDHALIQGNQAGQGSVLAMTCQNNLLFTKPTISIQNSSIVANGAVNNQSMLDLCGEASTLLQTNTIAKNQANISTGAIIKNVSSNAAQANLSENSTLILLSNTIVENNAASTLLYDQLGSKNISFNVLAYNSGQSCRYALNNGNVTDAKLNMTAINNALQLAAVTGQCNLPKVAYESNISGTNTNIDVSNISMGTLLTAYTGPNANTEYLPLYYPKDNQTANDLVNLNAIGCSDVDQRGFSRITDATLILNPSMKNTCDIGSVELMRLTAADIINLKNLSYSQMVDDYQQAIDLYQARLDDKSTDAKYLTQYQAELTAFKDLKSNTEKYAKYRAIYIDPFALALPDEQWVNNESQVKALNAENYTINTQVLGMGHYSGEGSSFQFIGDQDPKLKCEWVPELKRIMFYRLDDSISTIGENALCTYSITSKTDATKTTSGLLSASFTNISPIAKEDTYSLQYGSSQKISLHPLENDFDDDGPKGSIAGLNKADFYHNEAGQELAIRLDSLPSAMMIDPSVPNGPCPGSAMRDTCYSSDLVVQVKNNYSPFDQIMEYTVFDAEGLASNRAKIYLNNTAKNTVTSGGGGGSIGWWSLLGLFGLGLYRRHSSTKKH
;
A
#
# COMPACT_ATOMS: atom_id res chain seq x y z
N MET A 1 15.83 19.82 8.20
CA MET A 1 14.83 19.62 9.26
C MET A 1 13.46 20.02 8.73
N LYS A 2 12.70 19.10 8.17
CA LYS A 2 11.30 19.27 7.82
C LYS A 2 10.54 18.05 8.33
N ASN A 3 9.58 18.30 9.19
CA ASN A 3 8.75 17.33 9.87
C ASN A 3 7.94 16.50 8.88
N TYR A 4 8.24 15.22 8.75
CA TYR A 4 7.31 14.26 8.16
C TYR A 4 6.26 13.92 9.20
N LYS A 5 5.07 14.39 8.98
CA LYS A 5 3.86 13.95 9.71
C LYS A 5 3.58 12.51 9.29
N LYS A 6 3.74 11.59 10.22
CA LYS A 6 3.24 10.22 10.10
C LYS A 6 1.74 10.27 9.86
N GLY A 7 1.30 9.77 8.71
CA GLY A 7 -0.11 9.55 8.44
C GLY A 7 -0.61 8.44 9.35
N LEU A 8 -1.27 8.80 10.43
CA LEU A 8 -2.12 7.92 11.21
C LEU A 8 -3.23 7.45 10.28
N LEU A 9 -3.38 6.16 10.11
CA LEU A 9 -4.56 5.57 9.47
C LEU A 9 -5.76 5.83 10.40
N THR A 10 -6.44 6.95 10.15
CA THR A 10 -7.70 7.25 10.83
C THR A 10 -8.77 6.44 10.10
N LEU A 11 -9.10 5.28 10.64
CA LEU A 11 -10.32 4.57 10.27
C LEU A 11 -11.49 5.44 10.74
N MET A 12 -12.22 6.05 9.82
CA MET A 12 -13.45 6.77 10.14
C MET A 12 -14.47 5.76 10.65
N VAL A 13 -14.92 5.97 11.86
CA VAL A 13 -16.12 5.37 12.42
C VAL A 13 -17.31 5.80 11.54
N LEU A 14 -17.82 4.92 10.74
CA LEU A 14 -19.11 5.07 10.10
C LEU A 14 -20.20 4.85 11.14
N SER A 15 -20.67 5.95 11.73
CA SER A 15 -21.98 5.98 12.40
C SER A 15 -23.04 5.37 11.47
N ALA A 16 -23.89 4.54 12.01
CA ALA A 16 -25.00 3.88 11.35
C ALA A 16 -25.83 4.88 10.54
N MET A 17 -25.48 5.09 9.29
CA MET A 17 -26.36 5.57 8.25
C MET A 17 -26.99 4.35 7.59
N SER A 18 -28.31 4.38 7.52
CA SER A 18 -29.15 3.46 6.74
C SER A 18 -28.39 2.85 5.56
N LEU A 19 -28.41 1.51 5.46
CA LEU A 19 -28.05 0.78 4.24
C LEU A 19 -28.92 1.29 3.07
N MET A 20 -28.53 2.39 2.48
CA MET A 20 -28.73 2.59 1.06
C MET A 20 -27.69 1.69 0.41
N ALA A 21 -28.11 0.76 -0.43
CA ALA A 21 -27.22 0.03 -1.32
C ALA A 21 -26.30 1.09 -1.93
N ALA A 22 -24.99 0.93 -1.76
CA ALA A 22 -24.03 1.85 -2.39
C ALA A 22 -24.40 1.88 -3.86
N GLU A 23 -24.74 3.05 -4.40
CA GLU A 23 -25.01 3.20 -5.82
C GLU A 23 -23.77 2.68 -6.55
N ASP A 24 -23.96 1.73 -7.43
CA ASP A 24 -22.88 1.19 -8.25
C ASP A 24 -22.39 2.30 -9.18
N THR A 25 -21.22 2.84 -8.86
CA THR A 25 -20.62 3.97 -9.57
C THR A 25 -19.88 3.56 -10.84
N PHE A 26 -19.88 2.26 -11.20
CA PHE A 26 -19.28 1.79 -12.44
C PHE A 26 -20.32 1.70 -13.57
N ILE A 27 -19.87 2.04 -14.78
CA ILE A 27 -20.59 1.72 -16.01
C ILE A 27 -20.16 0.32 -16.46
N HIS A 28 -21.05 -0.64 -16.37
CA HIS A 28 -20.75 -2.04 -16.68
C HIS A 28 -20.97 -2.34 -18.17
N VAL A 29 -19.90 -2.73 -18.84
CA VAL A 29 -19.98 -3.22 -20.23
C VAL A 29 -20.45 -4.67 -20.22
N THR A 30 -21.55 -4.94 -20.91
CA THR A 30 -22.24 -6.25 -20.86
C THR A 30 -22.13 -7.06 -22.14
N THR A 31 -21.71 -6.45 -23.28
CA THR A 31 -21.47 -7.14 -24.55
C THR A 31 -20.06 -6.90 -25.06
N PHE A 32 -19.55 -7.85 -25.84
CA PHE A 32 -18.27 -7.73 -26.56
C PHE A 32 -18.43 -7.07 -27.93
N ASP A 33 -19.65 -6.88 -28.41
CA ASP A 33 -19.94 -6.27 -29.70
C ASP A 33 -19.63 -4.77 -29.68
N ASP A 34 -19.01 -4.28 -30.72
CA ASP A 34 -18.77 -2.84 -30.93
C ASP A 34 -19.99 -2.21 -31.62
N GLU A 35 -20.95 -1.81 -30.83
CA GLU A 35 -22.20 -1.18 -31.28
C GLU A 35 -22.43 0.19 -30.63
N ASP A 36 -23.39 0.96 -31.16
CA ASP A 36 -23.66 2.34 -30.77
C ASP A 36 -25.17 2.62 -30.83
N GLY A 37 -25.88 2.38 -29.75
CA GLY A 37 -27.30 2.66 -29.57
C GLY A 37 -28.28 1.66 -30.23
N ASN A 38 -27.80 0.55 -30.75
CA ASN A 38 -28.66 -0.42 -31.47
C ASN A 38 -29.35 -1.41 -30.54
N ASN A 39 -28.79 -1.70 -29.37
CA ASN A 39 -29.32 -2.68 -28.44
C ASN A 39 -29.52 -2.07 -27.05
N LEU A 40 -30.73 -1.78 -26.68
CA LEU A 40 -31.04 -1.15 -25.39
C LEU A 40 -30.95 -2.10 -24.19
N ASN A 41 -30.67 -3.39 -24.43
CA ASN A 41 -30.55 -4.39 -23.35
C ASN A 41 -29.07 -4.75 -23.03
N GLN A 42 -28.12 -4.29 -23.83
CA GLN A 42 -26.69 -4.60 -23.66
C GLN A 42 -25.87 -3.31 -23.81
N CYS A 43 -24.88 -3.19 -22.99
CA CYS A 43 -23.96 -2.05 -22.96
C CYS A 43 -22.66 -2.43 -23.66
N SER A 44 -22.35 -1.79 -24.77
CA SER A 44 -21.04 -1.90 -25.43
C SER A 44 -20.01 -0.95 -24.80
N LEU A 45 -18.72 -1.19 -25.06
CA LEU A 45 -17.65 -0.28 -24.60
C LEU A 45 -17.83 1.13 -25.18
N ARG A 46 -18.27 1.26 -26.42
CA ARG A 46 -18.50 2.56 -27.08
C ARG A 46 -19.66 3.32 -26.46
N GLU A 47 -20.74 2.62 -26.15
CA GLU A 47 -21.87 3.21 -25.44
C GLU A 47 -21.53 3.61 -24.02
N ALA A 48 -20.68 2.83 -23.31
CA ALA A 48 -20.20 3.17 -21.99
C ALA A 48 -19.39 4.49 -21.99
N ILE A 49 -18.54 4.72 -23.02
CA ILE A 49 -17.80 5.97 -23.18
C ILE A 49 -18.73 7.15 -23.39
N LYS A 50 -19.80 6.96 -24.15
CA LYS A 50 -20.82 7.99 -24.37
C LYS A 50 -21.67 8.23 -23.12
N THR A 51 -22.06 7.17 -22.42
CA THR A 51 -22.74 7.24 -21.12
C THR A 51 -21.94 8.08 -20.12
N ALA A 52 -20.62 7.83 -20.03
CA ALA A 52 -19.72 8.59 -19.19
C ALA A 52 -19.69 10.08 -19.53
N ALA A 53 -19.71 10.43 -20.80
CA ALA A 53 -19.70 11.83 -21.25
C ALA A 53 -21.03 12.56 -20.98
N GLU A 54 -22.15 11.85 -21.09
CA GLU A 54 -23.49 12.41 -20.92
C GLU A 54 -23.99 12.36 -19.47
N ASN A 55 -23.30 11.65 -18.57
CA ASN A 55 -23.73 11.38 -17.18
C ASN A 55 -25.16 10.85 -17.08
N LYS A 56 -25.57 10.04 -18.03
CA LYS A 56 -26.87 9.41 -18.07
C LYS A 56 -26.82 8.11 -18.88
N ALA A 57 -27.76 7.21 -18.61
CA ALA A 57 -27.89 5.96 -19.33
C ALA A 57 -28.00 6.18 -20.84
N TYR A 58 -27.22 5.44 -21.63
CA TYR A 58 -27.25 5.43 -23.08
C TYR A 58 -27.07 4.00 -23.62
N GLY A 59 -27.79 3.66 -24.67
CA GLY A 59 -27.85 2.27 -25.15
C GLY A 59 -28.37 1.37 -24.02
N GLY A 60 -27.70 0.26 -23.76
CA GLY A 60 -27.99 -0.63 -22.65
C GLY A 60 -27.19 -0.37 -21.37
N CYS A 61 -26.46 0.76 -21.28
CA CYS A 61 -25.60 1.09 -20.17
C CYS A 61 -26.32 1.77 -19.01
N ASN A 62 -25.95 1.43 -17.76
CA ASN A 62 -26.33 2.20 -16.59
C ASN A 62 -25.60 3.56 -16.56
N ALA A 63 -26.16 4.53 -15.85
CA ALA A 63 -25.65 5.92 -15.87
C ALA A 63 -24.26 6.11 -15.24
N GLY A 64 -23.76 5.13 -14.44
CA GLY A 64 -22.50 5.29 -13.73
C GLY A 64 -22.57 6.29 -12.57
N ASP A 65 -21.48 6.98 -12.31
CA ASP A 65 -21.39 8.02 -11.26
C ASP A 65 -21.92 9.36 -11.78
N THR A 66 -23.13 9.73 -11.44
CA THR A 66 -23.76 10.97 -11.90
C THR A 66 -23.35 12.22 -11.10
N ARG A 67 -22.46 12.11 -10.14
CA ARG A 67 -21.99 13.23 -9.32
C ARG A 67 -21.06 14.14 -10.12
N LEU A 68 -21.29 15.43 -10.06
CA LEU A 68 -20.48 16.43 -10.78
C LEU A 68 -19.02 16.39 -10.35
N GLY A 69 -18.12 16.37 -11.32
CA GLY A 69 -16.68 16.43 -11.10
C GLY A 69 -16.00 15.10 -10.73
N GLN A 70 -16.75 14.00 -10.68
CA GLN A 70 -16.16 12.66 -10.55
C GLN A 70 -15.77 12.12 -11.93
N LYS A 71 -14.73 11.28 -11.93
CA LYS A 71 -14.32 10.55 -13.13
C LYS A 71 -15.18 9.30 -13.26
N ASP A 72 -15.71 9.08 -14.46
CA ASP A 72 -16.44 7.86 -14.75
C ASP A 72 -15.53 6.66 -14.88
N ARG A 73 -15.98 5.56 -14.30
CA ARG A 73 -15.28 4.28 -14.29
C ARG A 73 -16.08 3.26 -15.10
N ILE A 74 -15.43 2.71 -16.12
CA ILE A 74 -16.01 1.70 -17.00
C ILE A 74 -15.42 0.35 -16.66
N GLN A 75 -16.26 -0.61 -16.30
CA GLN A 75 -15.86 -1.97 -15.96
C GLN A 75 -16.11 -2.94 -17.11
N LEU A 76 -15.05 -3.58 -17.56
CA LEU A 76 -15.10 -4.64 -18.58
C LEU A 76 -15.12 -6.02 -17.95
N LYS A 77 -15.68 -6.99 -18.65
CA LYS A 77 -15.63 -8.41 -18.29
C LYS A 77 -14.37 -9.08 -18.87
N GLU A 78 -14.07 -10.27 -18.38
CA GLU A 78 -13.11 -11.18 -18.99
C GLU A 78 -13.52 -11.54 -20.41
N GLY A 79 -12.58 -11.44 -21.37
CA GLY A 79 -12.80 -11.74 -22.78
C GLY A 79 -12.23 -10.69 -23.73
N THR A 80 -12.58 -10.76 -25.00
CA THR A 80 -12.05 -9.89 -26.06
C THR A 80 -13.12 -8.99 -26.63
N TYR A 81 -12.86 -7.70 -26.56
CA TYR A 81 -13.66 -6.61 -27.17
C TYR A 81 -13.04 -6.25 -28.52
N THR A 82 -13.68 -6.64 -29.59
CA THR A 82 -13.20 -6.37 -30.96
C THR A 82 -13.78 -5.07 -31.47
N LEU A 83 -12.89 -4.12 -31.81
CA LEU A 83 -13.30 -2.81 -32.30
C LEU A 83 -13.42 -2.77 -33.82
N LYS A 84 -14.52 -2.20 -34.32
CA LYS A 84 -14.74 -1.89 -35.75
C LYS A 84 -14.14 -0.53 -36.15
N ARG A 85 -13.96 0.36 -35.19
CA ARG A 85 -13.36 1.68 -35.35
C ARG A 85 -12.73 2.13 -34.03
N GLU A 86 -11.83 3.09 -34.08
CA GLU A 86 -11.19 3.64 -32.89
C GLU A 86 -12.19 4.20 -31.89
N LEU A 87 -11.85 4.11 -30.60
CA LEU A 87 -12.57 4.74 -29.50
C LEU A 87 -12.11 6.20 -29.39
N VAL A 88 -13.07 7.11 -29.26
CA VAL A 88 -12.82 8.53 -29.04
C VAL A 88 -13.44 8.92 -27.70
N PRO A 89 -12.62 9.24 -26.67
CA PRO A 89 -13.13 9.66 -25.38
C PRO A 89 -13.85 11.01 -25.50
N GLN A 90 -14.95 11.16 -24.80
CA GLN A 90 -15.74 12.40 -24.78
C GLN A 90 -15.78 13.04 -23.38
N SER A 91 -15.18 12.39 -22.39
CA SER A 91 -14.91 12.85 -21.04
C SER A 91 -13.63 12.20 -20.52
N VAL A 92 -13.15 12.60 -19.34
CA VAL A 92 -12.04 11.92 -18.65
C VAL A 92 -12.57 10.63 -18.04
N ILE A 93 -12.04 9.49 -18.46
CA ILE A 93 -12.54 8.16 -18.07
C ILE A 93 -11.45 7.23 -17.59
N GLU A 94 -11.84 6.26 -16.76
CA GLU A 94 -11.02 5.13 -16.36
C GLU A 94 -11.66 3.83 -16.84
N ILE A 95 -10.91 3.01 -17.59
CA ILE A 95 -11.38 1.72 -18.13
C ILE A 95 -10.65 0.60 -17.43
N TYR A 96 -11.41 -0.26 -16.75
CA TYR A 96 -10.92 -1.39 -15.97
C TYR A 96 -11.21 -2.70 -16.70
N GLY A 97 -10.20 -3.55 -16.83
CA GLY A 97 -10.41 -4.95 -17.17
C GLY A 97 -10.96 -5.75 -15.98
N ALA A 98 -11.22 -7.02 -16.21
CA ALA A 98 -11.64 -7.93 -15.15
C ALA A 98 -10.50 -8.07 -14.11
N GLU A 99 -10.85 -7.92 -12.85
CA GLU A 99 -10.00 -8.07 -11.65
C GLU A 99 -8.90 -7.03 -11.43
N PRO A 100 -9.10 -6.15 -10.47
CA PRO A 100 -8.04 -5.28 -9.96
C PRO A 100 -7.34 -5.94 -8.77
N LEU A 101 -6.03 -6.23 -8.87
CA LEU A 101 -5.18 -6.46 -7.71
C LEU A 101 -4.35 -5.21 -7.43
N ASP A 102 -4.21 -4.88 -6.16
CA ASP A 102 -3.27 -3.86 -5.71
C ASP A 102 -1.93 -4.53 -5.37
N TYR A 103 -1.00 -4.49 -6.30
CA TYR A 103 0.34 -5.09 -6.15
C TYR A 103 1.23 -4.34 -5.16
N SER A 104 0.87 -3.13 -4.76
CA SER A 104 1.66 -2.32 -3.85
C SER A 104 1.52 -2.73 -2.38
N LYS A 105 0.53 -3.55 -2.06
CA LYS A 105 0.22 -3.94 -0.69
C LYS A 105 0.57 -5.38 -0.39
N LYS A 106 1.33 -5.57 0.67
CA LYS A 106 1.57 -6.90 1.22
C LYS A 106 0.28 -7.49 1.79
N HIS A 107 0.12 -8.79 1.62
CA HIS A 107 -0.93 -9.54 2.28
C HIS A 107 -0.72 -9.53 3.80
N VAL A 108 -1.75 -9.16 4.56
CA VAL A 108 -1.63 -8.89 6.01
C VAL A 108 -1.14 -10.10 6.83
N LEU A 109 -1.51 -11.32 6.42
CA LEU A 109 -1.17 -12.54 7.18
C LEU A 109 0.11 -13.22 6.70
N THR A 110 0.42 -13.13 5.42
CA THR A 110 1.56 -13.84 4.82
C THR A 110 2.78 -12.94 4.62
N ASN A 111 2.61 -11.63 4.72
CA ASN A 111 3.62 -10.60 4.42
C ASN A 111 4.24 -10.75 3.01
N THR A 112 3.51 -11.35 2.08
CA THR A 112 3.92 -11.50 0.68
C THR A 112 3.16 -10.51 -0.19
N TYR A 113 3.81 -10.01 -1.25
CA TYR A 113 3.10 -9.29 -2.29
C TYR A 113 2.23 -10.25 -3.11
N PRO A 114 1.05 -9.80 -3.59
CA PRO A 114 0.24 -10.63 -4.47
C PRO A 114 1.00 -10.90 -5.77
N ALA A 115 0.88 -12.10 -6.29
CA ALA A 115 1.36 -12.41 -7.63
C ALA A 115 0.57 -11.61 -8.67
N THR A 116 1.24 -11.16 -9.74
CA THR A 116 0.56 -10.53 -10.87
C THR A 116 -0.36 -11.54 -11.53
N THR A 117 -1.68 -11.32 -11.50
CA THR A 117 -2.61 -12.18 -12.23
C THR A 117 -2.46 -11.97 -13.74
N ALA A 118 -2.60 -13.04 -14.51
CA ALA A 118 -2.67 -12.94 -15.96
C ALA A 118 -3.83 -12.03 -16.35
N ILE A 119 -3.54 -11.04 -17.21
CA ILE A 119 -4.58 -10.14 -17.73
C ILE A 119 -5.57 -10.94 -18.59
N LYS A 120 -6.85 -10.86 -18.27
CA LYS A 120 -7.90 -11.65 -18.91
C LYS A 120 -8.82 -10.86 -19.86
N THR A 121 -8.73 -9.54 -19.84
CA THR A 121 -9.54 -8.65 -20.69
C THR A 121 -8.67 -8.09 -21.80
N THR A 122 -9.15 -8.18 -23.04
CA THR A 122 -8.46 -7.65 -24.21
C THR A 122 -9.36 -6.70 -24.98
N ILE A 123 -8.84 -5.54 -25.39
CA ILE A 123 -9.42 -4.66 -26.41
C ILE A 123 -8.58 -4.83 -27.66
N SER A 124 -9.17 -5.32 -28.75
CA SER A 124 -8.47 -5.65 -29.98
C SER A 124 -8.88 -4.74 -31.13
N GLY A 125 -7.89 -4.22 -31.86
CA GLY A 125 -8.09 -3.51 -33.11
C GLY A 125 -8.17 -4.43 -34.34
N GLU A 126 -8.00 -5.76 -34.19
CA GLU A 126 -8.07 -6.79 -35.25
C GLU A 126 -7.17 -6.50 -36.46
N ASN A 127 -6.08 -5.78 -36.29
CA ASN A 127 -5.21 -5.27 -37.35
C ASN A 127 -5.96 -4.40 -38.38
N GLN A 128 -7.08 -3.80 -38.00
CA GLN A 128 -7.91 -2.95 -38.86
C GLN A 128 -8.00 -1.53 -38.36
N THR A 129 -7.98 -1.31 -37.05
CA THR A 129 -8.16 0.02 -36.47
C THR A 129 -7.22 0.26 -35.29
N ARG A 130 -7.00 1.53 -34.99
CA ARG A 130 -6.45 1.99 -33.70
C ARG A 130 -7.43 1.69 -32.60
N ILE A 131 -6.95 1.58 -31.37
CA ILE A 131 -7.83 1.38 -30.22
C ILE A 131 -8.34 2.72 -29.67
N LEU A 132 -7.46 3.66 -29.37
CA LEU A 132 -7.85 4.95 -28.77
C LEU A 132 -7.30 6.12 -29.57
N ASN A 133 -8.17 7.12 -29.83
CA ASN A 133 -7.79 8.41 -30.38
C ASN A 133 -8.37 9.55 -29.55
N SER A 134 -7.54 10.22 -28.77
CA SER A 134 -7.91 11.43 -28.02
C SER A 134 -7.29 12.71 -28.60
N SER A 135 -6.69 12.64 -29.79
CA SER A 135 -5.95 13.76 -30.38
C SER A 135 -6.79 15.01 -30.62
N LEU A 136 -8.06 14.84 -30.95
CA LEU A 136 -9.01 15.93 -31.18
C LEU A 136 -9.88 16.23 -29.97
N SER A 137 -10.30 15.18 -29.25
CA SER A 137 -11.20 15.34 -28.10
C SER A 137 -10.49 15.90 -26.87
N LYS A 138 -9.18 15.67 -26.74
CA LYS A 138 -8.32 16.16 -25.65
C LYS A 138 -8.78 15.73 -24.25
N TYR A 139 -9.40 14.55 -24.13
CA TYR A 139 -9.75 13.95 -22.85
C TYR A 139 -8.78 12.85 -22.47
N GLY A 140 -8.33 12.86 -21.20
CA GLY A 140 -7.43 11.87 -20.64
C GLY A 140 -8.12 10.53 -20.41
N VAL A 141 -7.35 9.46 -20.57
CA VAL A 141 -7.85 8.09 -20.35
C VAL A 141 -6.87 7.30 -19.48
N SER A 142 -7.42 6.61 -18.50
CA SER A 142 -6.69 5.60 -17.72
C SER A 142 -7.15 4.20 -18.11
N PHE A 143 -6.20 3.32 -18.41
CA PHE A 143 -6.46 1.89 -18.61
C PHE A 143 -5.85 1.09 -17.47
N LYS A 144 -6.61 0.14 -16.93
CA LYS A 144 -6.18 -0.70 -15.81
C LYS A 144 -6.56 -2.16 -16.04
N ASN A 145 -5.62 -3.07 -15.78
CA ASN A 145 -5.83 -4.53 -15.80
C ASN A 145 -6.36 -5.08 -17.14
N LEU A 146 -5.86 -4.62 -18.27
CA LEU A 146 -6.31 -5.07 -19.59
C LEU A 146 -5.20 -5.08 -20.64
N THR A 147 -5.45 -5.77 -21.75
CA THR A 147 -4.58 -5.82 -22.91
C THR A 147 -5.16 -4.95 -24.04
N LEU A 148 -4.32 -4.11 -24.65
CA LEU A 148 -4.56 -3.42 -25.92
C LEU A 148 -3.80 -4.19 -27.00
N ALA A 149 -4.50 -4.82 -27.94
CA ALA A 149 -3.87 -5.75 -28.87
C ALA A 149 -4.19 -5.47 -30.34
N ASN A 150 -3.25 -5.87 -31.21
CA ASN A 150 -3.47 -5.97 -32.64
C ASN A 150 -4.07 -4.69 -33.26
N ALA A 151 -3.59 -3.54 -32.79
CA ALA A 151 -4.06 -2.26 -33.31
C ALA A 151 -3.19 -1.79 -34.48
N VAL A 152 -3.81 -1.09 -35.43
CA VAL A 152 -3.10 -0.58 -36.59
C VAL A 152 -3.54 0.83 -36.94
N SER A 153 -2.55 1.64 -37.36
CA SER A 153 -2.77 2.96 -37.96
C SER A 153 -1.78 3.15 -39.08
N THR A 154 -2.20 3.76 -40.18
CA THR A 154 -1.29 4.16 -41.25
C THR A 154 -0.48 5.42 -40.90
N GLY A 155 -0.86 6.15 -39.86
CA GLY A 155 -0.23 7.39 -39.42
C GLY A 155 0.38 7.27 -38.02
N LEU A 156 -0.17 8.02 -37.10
CA LEU A 156 0.32 8.19 -35.73
C LEU A 156 -0.41 7.28 -34.73
N GLY A 157 0.32 6.66 -33.77
CA GLY A 157 -0.22 5.87 -32.68
C GLY A 157 -0.95 4.60 -33.13
N GLY A 158 -0.32 3.44 -33.03
CA GLY A 158 -0.95 2.17 -33.40
C GLY A 158 -2.08 1.79 -32.45
N ALA A 159 -1.79 1.64 -31.17
CA ALA A 159 -2.81 1.39 -30.15
C ALA A 159 -3.43 2.70 -29.66
N ILE A 160 -2.61 3.70 -29.31
CA ILE A 160 -3.05 4.96 -28.71
C ILE A 160 -2.48 6.15 -29.47
N TYR A 161 -3.35 7.05 -29.92
CA TYR A 161 -3.02 8.39 -30.35
C TYR A 161 -3.56 9.38 -29.31
N ALA A 162 -2.66 9.86 -28.47
CA ALA A 162 -3.02 10.65 -27.31
C ALA A 162 -2.91 12.16 -27.59
N GLY A 163 -3.94 12.91 -27.28
CA GLY A 163 -3.95 14.37 -27.23
C GLY A 163 -4.22 14.91 -25.83
N ALA A 164 -4.24 14.05 -24.82
CA ALA A 164 -4.35 14.36 -23.41
C ALA A 164 -3.69 13.24 -22.59
N ASP A 165 -3.58 13.42 -21.28
CA ASP A 165 -2.88 12.54 -20.36
C ASP A 165 -3.36 11.08 -20.46
N ILE A 166 -2.39 10.17 -20.48
CA ILE A 166 -2.62 8.72 -20.51
C ILE A 166 -1.98 8.09 -19.29
N ASN A 167 -2.75 7.25 -18.61
CA ASN A 167 -2.30 6.47 -17.48
C ASN A 167 -2.57 4.99 -17.74
N LEU A 168 -1.52 4.18 -17.69
CA LEU A 168 -1.57 2.74 -17.92
C LEU A 168 -1.05 2.03 -16.67
N SER A 169 -1.88 1.22 -16.03
CA SER A 169 -1.52 0.46 -14.84
C SER A 169 -1.90 -1.01 -15.02
N ASN A 170 -0.92 -1.90 -14.94
CA ASN A 170 -1.10 -3.32 -15.24
C ASN A 170 -1.75 -3.55 -16.61
N VAL A 171 -1.12 -3.02 -17.65
CA VAL A 171 -1.64 -3.05 -19.02
C VAL A 171 -0.64 -3.76 -19.93
N ALA A 172 -1.13 -4.61 -20.82
CA ALA A 172 -0.32 -5.09 -21.92
C ALA A 172 -0.64 -4.31 -23.22
N ILE A 173 0.37 -3.85 -23.98
CA ILE A 173 0.19 -3.33 -25.33
C ILE A 173 0.98 -4.20 -26.29
N ILE A 174 0.27 -4.98 -27.09
CA ILE A 174 0.90 -6.01 -27.90
C ILE A 174 0.54 -5.93 -29.39
N ASN A 175 1.54 -6.23 -30.23
CA ASN A 175 1.38 -6.40 -31.69
C ASN A 175 0.69 -5.24 -32.40
N SER A 176 0.95 -4.00 -31.98
CA SER A 176 0.37 -2.81 -32.61
C SER A 176 1.34 -2.16 -33.59
N ARG A 177 0.81 -1.50 -34.62
CA ARG A 177 1.63 -0.94 -35.74
C ARG A 177 1.18 0.45 -36.14
N ALA A 178 2.14 1.32 -36.45
CA ALA A 178 1.90 2.64 -36.98
C ALA A 178 3.08 3.13 -37.84
N ALA A 179 2.97 4.28 -38.51
CA ALA A 179 4.14 4.93 -39.09
C ALA A 179 5.04 5.50 -37.99
N GLN A 180 4.43 6.11 -36.96
CA GLN A 180 5.12 6.62 -35.76
C GLN A 180 4.31 6.25 -34.50
N GLY A 181 5.02 5.87 -33.43
CA GLY A 181 4.39 5.45 -32.19
C GLY A 181 3.64 4.12 -32.35
N GLY A 182 4.35 3.01 -32.59
CA GLY A 182 3.72 1.71 -32.84
C GLY A 182 2.72 1.30 -31.77
N ALA A 183 3.07 1.47 -30.51
CA ALA A 183 2.12 1.38 -29.41
C ALA A 183 1.44 2.72 -29.13
N ILE A 184 2.20 3.78 -28.86
CA ILE A 184 1.69 5.06 -28.36
C ILE A 184 2.31 6.22 -29.16
N TYR A 185 1.47 7.19 -29.52
CA TYR A 185 1.92 8.49 -30.01
C TYR A 185 1.33 9.60 -29.13
N LEU A 186 2.17 10.54 -28.69
CA LEU A 186 1.77 11.69 -27.86
C LEU A 186 1.78 12.98 -28.69
N ASP A 187 0.65 13.69 -28.68
CA ASP A 187 0.46 14.92 -29.43
C ASP A 187 0.30 16.14 -28.52
N GLY A 188 1.42 16.78 -28.23
CA GLY A 188 1.47 17.97 -27.38
C GLY A 188 2.08 17.75 -26.02
N ASP A 189 1.87 18.73 -25.12
CA ASP A 189 2.41 18.76 -23.75
C ASP A 189 1.53 17.94 -22.82
N ILE A 190 1.64 16.63 -22.90
CA ILE A 190 0.80 15.69 -22.17
C ILE A 190 1.63 14.77 -21.29
N ALA A 191 1.03 14.28 -20.20
CA ALA A 191 1.65 13.31 -19.34
C ALA A 191 1.34 11.88 -19.79
N LEU A 192 2.38 11.03 -19.79
CA LEU A 192 2.27 9.59 -19.95
C LEU A 192 2.81 8.92 -18.70
N THR A 193 1.96 8.19 -18.02
CA THR A 193 2.35 7.33 -16.90
C THR A 193 2.09 5.88 -17.25
N ILE A 194 3.13 5.05 -17.16
CA ILE A 194 3.05 3.60 -17.38
C ILE A 194 3.64 2.92 -16.15
N ASP A 195 2.86 2.06 -15.54
CA ASP A 195 3.28 1.27 -14.38
C ASP A 195 2.82 -0.17 -14.52
N HIS A 196 3.72 -1.14 -14.26
CA HIS A 196 3.47 -2.56 -14.38
C HIS A 196 2.89 -2.97 -15.76
N ALA A 197 3.52 -2.52 -16.85
CA ALA A 197 3.05 -2.82 -18.20
C ALA A 197 3.95 -3.82 -18.96
N LEU A 198 3.32 -4.62 -19.82
CA LEU A 198 4.01 -5.41 -20.85
C LEU A 198 3.83 -4.75 -22.21
N ILE A 199 4.90 -4.25 -22.81
CA ILE A 199 4.88 -3.64 -24.15
C ILE A 199 5.70 -4.52 -25.09
N GLN A 200 5.00 -5.26 -25.95
CA GLN A 200 5.64 -6.33 -26.74
C GLN A 200 5.17 -6.36 -28.20
N GLY A 201 6.10 -6.61 -29.12
CA GLY A 201 5.78 -6.91 -30.51
C GLY A 201 5.29 -5.72 -31.31
N ASN A 202 5.39 -4.47 -30.79
CA ASN A 202 4.92 -3.28 -31.47
C ASN A 202 5.93 -2.80 -32.51
N GLN A 203 5.45 -2.21 -33.61
CA GLN A 203 6.27 -1.80 -34.74
C GLN A 203 5.91 -0.41 -35.29
N ALA A 204 6.92 0.38 -35.59
CA ALA A 204 6.77 1.63 -36.32
C ALA A 204 8.09 2.01 -37.02
N GLY A 205 8.05 2.83 -38.01
CA GLY A 205 9.27 3.40 -38.59
C GLY A 205 10.06 4.24 -37.59
N GLN A 206 9.35 4.94 -36.69
CA GLN A 206 9.90 5.79 -35.65
C GLN A 206 9.11 5.57 -34.33
N GLY A 207 9.81 5.29 -33.25
CA GLY A 207 9.18 5.04 -31.96
C GLY A 207 8.28 3.80 -31.97
N SER A 208 8.83 2.59 -32.16
CA SER A 208 8.01 1.39 -32.23
C SER A 208 7.16 1.16 -30.95
N VAL A 209 7.60 1.69 -29.83
CA VAL A 209 6.83 1.73 -28.57
C VAL A 209 6.20 3.10 -28.39
N LEU A 210 7.01 4.14 -28.38
CA LEU A 210 6.58 5.51 -28.12
C LEU A 210 7.21 6.47 -29.09
N ALA A 211 6.39 7.31 -29.71
CA ALA A 211 6.82 8.53 -30.36
C ALA A 211 6.00 9.72 -29.86
N MET A 212 6.53 10.93 -30.08
CA MET A 212 5.85 12.13 -29.59
C MET A 212 6.14 13.32 -30.53
N THR A 213 5.24 14.29 -30.51
CA THR A 213 5.47 15.58 -31.16
C THR A 213 6.48 16.38 -30.34
N CYS A 214 7.57 16.80 -30.99
CA CYS A 214 8.54 17.69 -30.35
C CYS A 214 8.16 19.15 -30.67
N GLN A 215 7.95 19.94 -29.63
CA GLN A 215 7.60 21.35 -29.75
C GLN A 215 8.77 22.24 -29.32
N ASN A 216 9.14 23.21 -30.20
CA ASN A 216 10.24 24.14 -29.91
C ASN A 216 9.89 25.28 -28.90
N ASN A 217 8.65 25.39 -28.45
CA ASN A 217 8.15 26.52 -27.66
C ASN A 217 7.62 26.06 -26.27
N LEU A 218 8.49 25.52 -25.46
CA LEU A 218 8.13 25.07 -24.10
C LEU A 218 8.28 26.19 -23.08
N LEU A 219 7.48 27.24 -23.21
CA LEU A 219 7.52 28.36 -22.26
C LEU A 219 6.82 28.04 -20.92
N PHE A 220 5.90 27.08 -20.85
CA PHE A 220 5.04 26.91 -19.68
C PHE A 220 4.81 25.48 -19.21
N THR A 221 4.74 24.49 -20.09
CA THR A 221 4.52 23.09 -19.72
C THR A 221 5.45 22.16 -20.52
N LYS A 222 5.92 21.09 -19.86
CA LYS A 222 6.78 20.10 -20.49
C LYS A 222 6.09 18.75 -20.48
N PRO A 223 6.14 17.97 -21.58
CA PRO A 223 5.69 16.60 -21.55
C PRO A 223 6.40 15.84 -20.43
N THR A 224 5.65 15.09 -19.66
CA THR A 224 6.19 14.25 -18.59
C THR A 224 5.94 12.80 -18.92
N ILE A 225 7.01 12.02 -19.04
CA ILE A 225 6.95 10.60 -19.37
C ILE A 225 7.51 9.83 -18.17
N SER A 226 6.70 8.95 -17.60
CA SER A 226 7.11 8.04 -16.54
C SER A 226 6.77 6.62 -16.95
N ILE A 227 7.78 5.77 -17.10
CA ILE A 227 7.62 4.33 -17.36
C ILE A 227 8.34 3.58 -16.26
N GLN A 228 7.59 2.86 -15.44
CA GLN A 228 8.11 2.19 -14.27
C GLN A 228 7.65 0.74 -14.20
N ASN A 229 8.44 -0.11 -13.54
CA ASN A 229 8.10 -1.49 -13.18
C ASN A 229 7.62 -2.33 -14.39
N SER A 230 8.10 -2.03 -15.59
CA SER A 230 7.51 -2.53 -16.83
C SER A 230 8.49 -3.35 -17.65
N SER A 231 7.95 -4.20 -18.54
CA SER A 231 8.74 -4.99 -19.49
C SER A 231 8.47 -4.49 -20.91
N ILE A 232 9.50 -3.96 -21.55
CA ILE A 232 9.48 -3.44 -22.92
C ILE A 232 10.34 -4.37 -23.76
N VAL A 233 9.72 -5.34 -24.42
CA VAL A 233 10.45 -6.47 -24.98
C VAL A 233 10.02 -6.81 -26.41
N ALA A 234 10.98 -7.21 -27.23
CA ALA A 234 10.76 -7.66 -28.59
C ALA A 234 9.97 -6.70 -29.48
N ASN A 235 10.15 -5.38 -29.29
CA ASN A 235 9.54 -4.35 -30.13
C ASN A 235 10.50 -3.93 -31.25
N GLY A 236 9.94 -3.37 -32.30
CA GLY A 236 10.65 -2.80 -33.42
C GLY A 236 11.05 -3.82 -34.49
N ALA A 237 11.81 -3.37 -35.47
CA ALA A 237 12.36 -4.13 -36.59
C ALA A 237 13.66 -3.49 -37.08
N VAL A 238 14.42 -4.21 -37.86
CA VAL A 238 15.75 -3.81 -38.36
C VAL A 238 15.76 -2.48 -39.15
N ASN A 239 14.61 -2.05 -39.63
CA ASN A 239 14.47 -0.80 -40.38
C ASN A 239 13.95 0.38 -39.55
N ASN A 240 13.61 0.16 -38.31
CA ASN A 240 13.05 1.19 -37.41
C ASN A 240 14.14 2.18 -36.99
N GLN A 241 13.81 3.45 -36.88
CA GLN A 241 14.76 4.45 -36.41
C GLN A 241 14.95 4.46 -34.91
N SER A 242 13.87 4.13 -34.17
CA SER A 242 13.89 4.15 -32.71
C SER A 242 12.83 3.22 -32.13
N MET A 243 13.04 2.79 -30.90
CA MET A 243 12.02 2.11 -30.08
C MET A 243 11.26 3.13 -29.23
N LEU A 244 11.95 3.89 -28.38
CA LEU A 244 11.44 5.08 -27.71
C LEU A 244 11.99 6.31 -28.43
N ASP A 245 11.15 7.10 -29.05
CA ASP A 245 11.51 8.37 -29.67
C ASP A 245 11.02 9.52 -28.81
N LEU A 246 11.89 9.91 -27.88
CA LEU A 246 11.61 10.92 -26.86
C LEU A 246 12.18 12.25 -27.31
N CYS A 247 11.43 13.31 -27.11
CA CYS A 247 11.96 14.67 -27.28
C CYS A 247 12.93 15.00 -26.14
N GLY A 248 14.06 15.60 -26.44
CA GLY A 248 14.98 16.11 -25.43
C GLY A 248 14.34 17.14 -24.49
N GLU A 249 13.30 17.81 -24.95
CA GLU A 249 12.49 18.76 -24.19
C GLU A 249 11.60 18.11 -23.12
N ALA A 250 11.26 16.85 -23.25
CA ALA A 250 10.44 16.13 -22.28
C ALA A 250 11.22 15.76 -21.02
N SER A 251 10.54 15.79 -19.87
CA SER A 251 11.06 15.17 -18.65
C SER A 251 10.69 13.70 -18.64
N THR A 252 11.69 12.82 -18.63
CA THR A 252 11.49 11.37 -18.76
C THR A 252 12.11 10.63 -17.60
N LEU A 253 11.33 9.76 -16.97
CA LEU A 253 11.75 8.79 -15.98
C LEU A 253 11.52 7.37 -16.51
N LEU A 254 12.58 6.59 -16.68
CA LEU A 254 12.53 5.15 -16.89
C LEU A 254 13.12 4.47 -15.66
N GLN A 255 12.28 3.82 -14.89
CA GLN A 255 12.70 3.26 -13.60
C GLN A 255 12.26 1.81 -13.46
N THR A 256 13.16 0.96 -13.01
CA THR A 256 12.88 -0.46 -12.71
C THR A 256 12.21 -1.22 -13.88
N ASN A 257 12.69 -0.98 -15.11
CA ASN A 257 12.15 -1.66 -16.28
C ASN A 257 13.12 -2.72 -16.82
N THR A 258 12.56 -3.77 -17.41
CA THR A 258 13.30 -4.67 -18.31
C THR A 258 13.08 -4.20 -19.75
N ILE A 259 14.14 -3.74 -20.42
CA ILE A 259 14.14 -3.29 -21.80
C ILE A 259 15.04 -4.23 -22.60
N ALA A 260 14.43 -5.22 -23.25
CA ALA A 260 15.23 -6.30 -23.85
C ALA A 260 14.71 -6.80 -25.20
N LYS A 261 15.62 -7.34 -26.00
CA LYS A 261 15.30 -7.99 -27.29
C LYS A 261 14.58 -7.07 -28.29
N ASN A 262 14.66 -5.75 -28.09
CA ASN A 262 14.10 -4.77 -29.00
C ASN A 262 15.04 -4.53 -30.17
N GLN A 263 14.49 -4.11 -31.30
CA GLN A 263 15.23 -3.90 -32.55
C GLN A 263 15.03 -2.49 -33.09
N ALA A 264 16.13 -1.93 -33.57
CA ALA A 264 16.13 -0.73 -34.40
C ALA A 264 17.22 -0.87 -35.50
N ASN A 265 17.36 0.09 -36.37
CA ASN A 265 18.36 0.03 -37.44
C ASN A 265 19.78 -0.04 -36.86
N ILE A 266 20.52 -1.04 -37.26
CA ILE A 266 21.87 -1.34 -36.73
C ILE A 266 22.93 -0.31 -37.08
N SER A 267 22.66 0.58 -38.06
CA SER A 267 23.59 1.62 -38.48
C SER A 267 23.24 3.00 -37.93
N THR A 268 21.96 3.29 -37.74
CA THR A 268 21.49 4.66 -37.41
C THR A 268 20.49 4.69 -36.25
N GLY A 269 19.85 3.56 -35.96
CA GLY A 269 18.75 3.49 -35.01
C GLY A 269 19.17 3.51 -33.53
N ALA A 270 18.21 3.78 -32.65
CA ALA A 270 18.41 3.80 -31.22
C ALA A 270 17.27 3.07 -30.48
N ILE A 271 17.59 2.42 -29.38
CA ILE A 271 16.58 1.85 -28.49
C ILE A 271 15.89 3.00 -27.75
N ILE A 272 16.65 3.87 -27.14
CA ILE A 272 16.16 5.09 -26.47
C ILE A 272 16.78 6.27 -27.19
N LYS A 273 15.95 7.07 -27.84
CA LYS A 273 16.37 8.33 -28.47
C LYS A 273 15.81 9.48 -27.63
N ASN A 274 16.70 10.26 -27.03
CA ASN A 274 16.38 11.46 -26.28
C ASN A 274 17.15 12.65 -26.90
N VAL A 275 16.59 13.21 -27.95
CA VAL A 275 17.21 14.26 -28.76
C VAL A 275 16.21 15.38 -28.99
N SER A 276 16.63 16.62 -28.74
CA SER A 276 15.79 17.81 -28.96
C SER A 276 15.41 18.01 -30.43
N SER A 277 14.33 18.71 -30.64
CA SER A 277 13.85 19.07 -31.98
C SER A 277 14.88 19.89 -32.77
N ASN A 278 15.74 20.62 -32.07
CA ASN A 278 16.88 21.36 -32.65
C ASN A 278 18.15 21.12 -31.83
N ALA A 279 18.69 19.92 -31.92
CA ALA A 279 19.85 19.47 -31.13
C ALA A 279 21.06 20.41 -31.24
N ALA A 280 21.28 21.04 -32.41
CA ALA A 280 22.39 21.94 -32.62
C ALA A 280 22.29 23.27 -31.83
N GLN A 281 21.08 23.68 -31.49
CA GLN A 281 20.80 24.91 -30.72
C GLN A 281 20.30 24.62 -29.30
N ALA A 282 20.24 23.36 -28.88
CA ALA A 282 19.76 22.98 -27.58
C ALA A 282 20.58 23.65 -26.47
N ASN A 283 19.87 24.24 -25.49
CA ASN A 283 20.47 24.92 -24.37
C ASN A 283 20.62 24.01 -23.18
N LEU A 284 21.79 23.93 -22.59
CA LEU A 284 22.07 23.12 -21.39
C LEU A 284 21.29 23.55 -20.14
N SER A 285 20.87 24.82 -20.10
CA SER A 285 20.11 25.35 -18.94
C SER A 285 18.64 24.97 -18.94
N GLU A 286 18.15 24.26 -19.98
CA GLU A 286 16.79 23.79 -19.99
C GLU A 286 16.52 22.77 -18.87
N ASN A 287 15.36 22.90 -18.22
CA ASN A 287 14.98 22.07 -17.06
C ASN A 287 14.41 20.69 -17.44
N SER A 288 14.66 20.19 -18.65
CA SER A 288 14.29 18.81 -19.00
C SER A 288 15.24 17.82 -18.35
N THR A 289 14.73 16.64 -18.02
CA THR A 289 15.52 15.58 -17.39
C THR A 289 15.27 14.26 -18.06
N LEU A 290 16.35 13.47 -18.26
CA LEU A 290 16.26 12.06 -18.55
C LEU A 290 16.83 11.29 -17.36
N ILE A 291 16.02 10.48 -16.71
CA ILE A 291 16.42 9.63 -15.60
C ILE A 291 16.27 8.17 -16.03
N LEU A 292 17.38 7.44 -16.06
CA LEU A 292 17.40 5.98 -16.18
C LEU A 292 17.84 5.42 -14.84
N LEU A 293 16.92 4.83 -14.08
CA LEU A 293 17.17 4.37 -12.72
C LEU A 293 16.81 2.90 -12.55
N SER A 294 17.77 2.08 -12.18
CA SER A 294 17.56 0.67 -11.86
C SER A 294 16.87 -0.14 -12.98
N ASN A 295 17.27 0.06 -14.23
CA ASN A 295 16.73 -0.71 -15.37
C ASN A 295 17.68 -1.83 -15.79
N THR A 296 17.13 -2.92 -16.33
CA THR A 296 17.88 -3.95 -17.05
C THR A 296 17.69 -3.78 -18.54
N ILE A 297 18.71 -3.26 -19.24
CA ILE A 297 18.69 -2.91 -20.67
C ILE A 297 19.70 -3.80 -21.39
N VAL A 298 19.23 -4.93 -21.90
CA VAL A 298 20.10 -6.01 -22.43
C VAL A 298 19.53 -6.65 -23.71
N GLU A 299 20.38 -7.33 -24.48
CA GLU A 299 20.00 -8.08 -25.68
C GLU A 299 19.23 -7.25 -26.74
N ASN A 300 19.36 -5.92 -26.72
CA ASN A 300 18.76 -5.08 -27.76
C ASN A 300 19.68 -4.96 -28.98
N ASN A 301 19.09 -4.79 -30.14
CA ASN A 301 19.81 -4.71 -31.41
C ASN A 301 19.55 -3.36 -32.12
N ALA A 302 20.54 -2.46 -32.10
CA ALA A 302 20.47 -1.13 -32.65
C ALA A 302 21.87 -0.55 -32.86
N ALA A 303 22.01 0.60 -33.57
CA ALA A 303 23.29 1.32 -33.63
C ALA A 303 23.69 1.89 -32.25
N SER A 304 22.72 2.24 -31.42
CA SER A 304 22.96 2.68 -30.04
C SER A 304 21.81 2.29 -29.13
N THR A 305 22.14 2.01 -27.88
CA THR A 305 21.12 1.80 -26.85
C THR A 305 20.51 3.13 -26.43
N LEU A 306 21.32 4.12 -26.06
CA LEU A 306 20.92 5.49 -25.78
C LEU A 306 21.51 6.44 -26.80
N LEU A 307 20.68 7.17 -27.53
CA LEU A 307 21.06 8.31 -28.35
C LEU A 307 20.61 9.59 -27.66
N TYR A 308 21.52 10.52 -27.39
CA TYR A 308 21.26 11.72 -26.61
C TYR A 308 21.95 12.96 -27.17
N ASP A 309 21.48 14.13 -26.75
CA ASP A 309 22.10 15.42 -27.01
C ASP A 309 22.44 16.17 -25.71
N GLN A 310 22.82 17.43 -25.82
CA GLN A 310 23.22 18.27 -24.71
C GLN A 310 22.07 18.90 -23.92
N LEU A 311 20.83 18.79 -24.38
CA LEU A 311 19.69 19.44 -23.72
C LEU A 311 19.36 18.85 -22.37
N GLY A 312 19.26 19.70 -21.35
CA GLY A 312 18.84 19.28 -20.00
C GLY A 312 19.84 18.34 -19.30
N SER A 313 19.40 17.70 -18.23
CA SER A 313 20.19 16.76 -17.45
C SER A 313 19.89 15.31 -17.79
N LYS A 314 20.92 14.44 -17.76
CA LYS A 314 20.80 13.00 -17.92
C LYS A 314 21.39 12.30 -16.72
N ASN A 315 20.57 11.57 -15.97
CA ASN A 315 20.99 10.80 -14.80
C ASN A 315 20.81 9.31 -15.10
N ILE A 316 21.91 8.58 -15.10
CA ILE A 316 21.93 7.14 -15.40
C ILE A 316 22.53 6.43 -14.20
N SER A 317 21.73 5.70 -13.43
CA SER A 317 22.20 5.06 -12.22
C SER A 317 21.56 3.70 -11.95
N PHE A 318 22.34 2.79 -11.41
CA PHE A 318 21.91 1.43 -11.04
C PHE A 318 21.34 0.60 -12.23
N ASN A 319 21.73 0.90 -13.47
CA ASN A 319 21.26 0.16 -14.63
C ASN A 319 22.27 -0.93 -15.05
N VAL A 320 21.74 -2.06 -15.51
CA VAL A 320 22.50 -2.95 -16.38
C VAL A 320 22.32 -2.40 -17.81
N LEU A 321 23.33 -1.74 -18.34
CA LEU A 321 23.35 -1.20 -19.69
C LEU A 321 24.51 -1.87 -20.47
N ALA A 322 24.33 -3.13 -20.77
CA ALA A 322 25.35 -4.01 -21.33
C ALA A 322 24.73 -5.08 -22.23
N TYR A 323 25.55 -5.82 -22.94
CA TYR A 323 25.13 -6.96 -23.78
C TYR A 323 24.15 -6.57 -24.90
N ASN A 324 24.14 -5.30 -25.32
CA ASN A 324 23.41 -4.82 -26.46
C ASN A 324 24.34 -4.75 -27.67
N SER A 325 23.80 -4.81 -28.88
CA SER A 325 24.59 -4.46 -30.06
C SER A 325 24.79 -2.94 -30.16
N GLY A 326 25.81 -2.52 -30.92
CA GLY A 326 26.10 -1.12 -31.13
C GLY A 326 26.70 -0.40 -29.92
N GLN A 327 26.52 0.90 -29.83
CA GLN A 327 27.04 1.74 -28.76
C GLN A 327 26.06 1.76 -27.57
N SER A 328 26.56 1.62 -26.35
CA SER A 328 25.71 1.78 -25.14
C SER A 328 25.12 3.19 -25.08
N CYS A 329 25.96 4.22 -25.23
CA CYS A 329 25.51 5.61 -25.31
C CYS A 329 26.20 6.32 -26.50
N ARG A 330 25.42 7.06 -27.30
CA ARG A 330 25.90 7.81 -28.45
C ARG A 330 25.41 9.25 -28.33
N TYR A 331 26.36 10.17 -28.55
CA TYR A 331 26.03 11.58 -28.66
C TYR A 331 25.54 11.89 -30.10
N ALA A 332 24.44 12.62 -30.23
CA ALA A 332 23.75 12.81 -31.50
C ALA A 332 24.47 13.75 -32.49
N LEU A 333 25.39 14.59 -32.01
CA LEU A 333 26.12 15.56 -32.80
C LEU A 333 27.60 15.16 -32.95
N ASN A 334 28.33 15.89 -33.79
CA ASN A 334 29.78 15.73 -33.99
C ASN A 334 30.22 14.27 -34.27
N ASN A 335 29.47 13.55 -35.09
CA ASN A 335 29.72 12.13 -35.40
C ASN A 335 29.83 11.21 -34.15
N GLY A 336 29.14 11.57 -33.09
CA GLY A 336 29.16 10.84 -31.85
C GLY A 336 30.27 11.24 -30.88
N ASN A 337 31.15 12.17 -31.26
CA ASN A 337 32.21 12.68 -30.40
C ASN A 337 31.70 13.81 -29.51
N VAL A 338 31.81 13.67 -28.23
CA VAL A 338 31.48 14.71 -27.27
C VAL A 338 32.70 15.62 -27.06
N THR A 339 32.62 16.83 -27.54
CA THR A 339 33.67 17.87 -27.42
C THR A 339 33.28 18.97 -26.44
N ASP A 340 32.00 19.03 -26.02
CA ASP A 340 31.48 20.09 -25.17
C ASP A 340 31.57 19.69 -23.70
N ALA A 341 32.41 20.38 -22.94
CA ALA A 341 32.59 20.21 -21.51
C ALA A 341 31.37 20.60 -20.64
N LYS A 342 30.31 21.13 -21.26
CA LYS A 342 29.09 21.60 -20.58
C LYS A 342 27.97 20.55 -20.51
N LEU A 343 28.22 19.32 -20.99
CA LEU A 343 27.20 18.29 -20.94
C LEU A 343 26.83 17.90 -19.50
N ASN A 344 25.55 17.95 -19.21
CA ASN A 344 25.02 17.64 -17.90
C ASN A 344 24.55 16.16 -17.86
N MET A 345 25.52 15.25 -17.81
CA MET A 345 25.28 13.81 -17.69
C MET A 345 26.01 13.24 -16.48
N THR A 346 25.28 12.47 -15.66
CA THR A 346 25.82 11.70 -14.54
C THR A 346 25.55 10.22 -14.77
N ALA A 347 26.58 9.37 -14.68
CA ALA A 347 26.44 7.92 -14.76
C ALA A 347 27.20 7.27 -13.59
N ILE A 348 26.49 6.68 -12.66
CA ILE A 348 27.03 6.09 -11.43
C ILE A 348 26.38 4.75 -11.14
N ASN A 349 27.15 3.83 -10.56
CA ASN A 349 26.66 2.53 -10.12
C ASN A 349 25.95 1.70 -11.22
N ASN A 350 26.38 1.85 -12.48
CA ASN A 350 25.84 1.03 -13.57
C ASN A 350 26.77 -0.14 -13.89
N ALA A 351 26.24 -1.20 -14.46
CA ALA A 351 27.03 -2.25 -15.10
C ALA A 351 27.18 -1.92 -16.59
N LEU A 352 28.43 -1.66 -17.04
CA LEU A 352 28.80 -1.23 -18.39
C LEU A 352 29.93 -2.10 -18.93
N GLN A 353 29.99 -2.26 -20.26
CA GLN A 353 31.12 -2.91 -20.93
C GLN A 353 32.21 -1.90 -21.27
N LEU A 354 33.04 -1.53 -20.33
CA LEU A 354 33.97 -0.38 -20.40
C LEU A 354 35.21 -0.66 -21.22
N ALA A 355 35.56 -1.92 -21.48
CA ALA A 355 36.79 -2.27 -22.22
C ALA A 355 36.74 -1.89 -23.73
N ALA A 356 35.57 -1.83 -24.33
CA ALA A 356 35.37 -1.41 -25.70
C ALA A 356 34.76 0.00 -25.76
N VAL A 357 35.27 0.85 -26.70
CA VAL A 357 34.74 2.20 -26.93
C VAL A 357 33.23 2.16 -27.23
N THR A 358 32.77 1.12 -27.92
CA THR A 358 31.34 0.92 -28.21
C THR A 358 30.49 0.54 -26.98
N GLY A 359 31.10 -0.04 -25.96
CA GLY A 359 30.43 -0.41 -24.73
C GLY A 359 30.39 0.73 -23.71
N GLN A 360 31.22 1.75 -23.89
CA GLN A 360 31.24 2.92 -23.04
C GLN A 360 30.01 3.79 -23.37
N CYS A 361 29.32 4.28 -22.34
CA CYS A 361 28.58 5.52 -22.50
C CYS A 361 29.65 6.60 -22.78
N ASN A 362 29.68 7.19 -23.98
CA ASN A 362 30.58 8.30 -24.31
C ASN A 362 30.24 9.49 -23.42
N LEU A 363 30.59 9.36 -22.15
CA LEU A 363 30.52 10.45 -21.22
C LEU A 363 31.61 11.44 -21.60
N PRO A 364 31.33 12.72 -21.66
CA PRO A 364 32.39 13.71 -21.81
C PRO A 364 33.37 13.46 -20.68
N LYS A 365 34.63 13.22 -21.05
CA LYS A 365 35.66 12.92 -20.03
C LYS A 365 35.73 13.99 -18.94
N VAL A 366 35.43 15.24 -19.30
CA VAL A 366 35.42 16.39 -18.39
C VAL A 366 34.18 16.41 -17.46
N ALA A 367 32.99 16.02 -17.93
CA ALA A 367 31.81 15.92 -17.09
C ALA A 367 31.89 14.72 -16.13
N TYR A 368 32.52 13.68 -16.57
CA TYR A 368 32.83 12.51 -15.77
C TYR A 368 33.86 12.83 -14.64
N GLU A 369 34.92 13.58 -14.97
CA GLU A 369 35.95 13.97 -14.01
C GLU A 369 35.53 15.09 -13.05
N SER A 370 34.61 15.98 -13.46
CA SER A 370 34.18 17.12 -12.64
C SER A 370 33.01 16.85 -11.73
N ASN A 371 32.15 15.89 -12.05
CA ASN A 371 30.94 15.59 -11.25
C ASN A 371 31.12 14.43 -10.28
N ILE A 372 32.22 13.70 -10.35
CA ILE A 372 32.52 12.59 -9.46
C ILE A 372 33.83 12.93 -8.72
N SER A 373 33.72 13.48 -7.53
CA SER A 373 34.87 13.62 -6.66
C SER A 373 35.36 12.22 -6.25
N GLY A 374 36.23 11.62 -7.08
CA GLY A 374 37.10 10.59 -6.65
C GLY A 374 37.03 9.21 -7.24
N THR A 375 35.92 8.57 -7.58
CA THR A 375 35.95 7.18 -8.07
C THR A 375 34.83 6.90 -9.07
N ASN A 376 35.18 6.19 -10.15
CA ASN A 376 34.20 5.57 -11.04
C ASN A 376 33.50 4.43 -10.30
N THR A 377 32.23 4.62 -9.96
CA THR A 377 31.40 3.63 -9.28
C THR A 377 30.72 2.67 -10.23
N ASN A 378 30.88 2.81 -11.55
CA ASN A 378 30.34 1.87 -12.54
C ASN A 378 31.15 0.58 -12.52
N ILE A 379 30.47 -0.54 -12.69
CA ILE A 379 31.07 -1.89 -12.72
C ILE A 379 31.39 -2.24 -14.17
N ASP A 380 32.63 -2.67 -14.42
CA ASP A 380 33.04 -3.18 -15.74
C ASP A 380 32.68 -4.66 -15.91
N VAL A 381 31.72 -4.93 -16.79
CA VAL A 381 31.26 -6.27 -17.11
C VAL A 381 31.77 -6.77 -18.50
N SER A 382 32.79 -6.10 -19.07
CA SER A 382 33.29 -6.42 -20.42
C SER A 382 33.79 -7.86 -20.58
N ASN A 383 34.37 -8.42 -19.53
CA ASN A 383 34.95 -9.76 -19.56
C ASN A 383 34.08 -10.81 -18.86
N ILE A 384 32.83 -10.45 -18.54
CA ILE A 384 31.90 -11.34 -17.86
C ILE A 384 30.76 -11.65 -18.81
N SER A 385 30.42 -12.93 -18.98
CA SER A 385 29.27 -13.30 -19.81
C SER A 385 27.97 -12.88 -19.16
N MET A 386 26.96 -12.50 -19.94
CA MET A 386 25.64 -12.15 -19.43
C MET A 386 25.05 -13.28 -18.56
N GLY A 387 25.20 -14.53 -18.99
CA GLY A 387 24.71 -15.69 -18.27
C GLY A 387 25.38 -15.94 -16.91
N THR A 388 26.54 -15.30 -16.63
CA THR A 388 27.15 -15.30 -15.31
C THR A 388 26.46 -14.31 -14.36
N LEU A 389 26.04 -13.15 -14.86
CA LEU A 389 25.47 -12.07 -14.04
C LEU A 389 23.95 -12.11 -13.95
N LEU A 390 23.30 -12.60 -15.00
CA LEU A 390 21.84 -12.62 -15.12
C LEU A 390 21.35 -14.04 -15.42
N THR A 391 20.15 -14.36 -14.96
CA THR A 391 19.45 -15.59 -15.36
C THR A 391 19.04 -15.53 -16.83
N ALA A 392 18.53 -16.63 -17.37
CA ALA A 392 17.84 -16.58 -18.65
C ALA A 392 16.61 -15.66 -18.56
N TYR A 393 16.23 -15.08 -19.70
CA TYR A 393 15.01 -14.32 -19.83
C TYR A 393 13.81 -15.17 -19.43
N THR A 394 13.06 -14.70 -18.44
CA THR A 394 11.87 -15.37 -17.94
C THR A 394 10.66 -14.60 -18.43
N GLY A 395 9.94 -15.17 -19.38
CA GLY A 395 8.70 -14.62 -19.91
C GLY A 395 7.49 -15.04 -19.06
N PRO A 396 6.33 -14.42 -19.30
CA PRO A 396 5.10 -14.90 -18.72
C PRO A 396 4.85 -16.32 -19.22
N ASN A 397 4.71 -17.24 -18.31
CA ASN A 397 4.30 -18.62 -18.59
C ASN A 397 3.12 -18.98 -17.67
N ALA A 398 2.55 -20.15 -17.83
CA ALA A 398 1.40 -20.60 -17.03
C ALA A 398 1.69 -20.65 -15.51
N ASN A 399 2.94 -20.60 -15.11
CA ASN A 399 3.37 -20.74 -13.71
C ASN A 399 4.00 -19.45 -13.15
N THR A 400 4.35 -18.47 -13.98
CA THR A 400 4.91 -17.19 -13.56
C THR A 400 3.99 -16.08 -13.98
N GLU A 401 3.37 -15.45 -13.02
CA GLU A 401 2.47 -14.33 -13.22
C GLU A 401 3.21 -12.97 -13.29
N TYR A 402 4.55 -13.01 -13.27
CA TYR A 402 5.38 -11.82 -13.37
C TYR A 402 5.59 -11.39 -14.82
N LEU A 403 5.81 -10.08 -15.00
CA LEU A 403 6.27 -9.55 -16.27
C LEU A 403 7.61 -10.16 -16.66
N PRO A 404 7.91 -10.28 -17.97
CA PRO A 404 9.18 -10.81 -18.43
C PRO A 404 10.36 -10.00 -17.90
N LEU A 405 11.34 -10.67 -17.33
CA LEU A 405 12.49 -10.03 -16.68
C LEU A 405 13.72 -10.97 -16.62
N TYR A 406 14.83 -10.40 -16.12
CA TYR A 406 16.06 -11.12 -15.81
C TYR A 406 16.36 -10.96 -14.33
N TYR A 407 16.70 -12.05 -13.65
CA TYR A 407 17.14 -12.00 -12.25
C TYR A 407 18.65 -11.79 -12.16
N PRO A 408 19.18 -10.98 -11.26
CA PRO A 408 20.59 -10.95 -10.96
C PRO A 408 21.01 -12.26 -10.28
N LYS A 409 22.24 -12.69 -10.53
CA LYS A 409 22.87 -13.85 -9.89
C LYS A 409 23.87 -13.39 -8.86
N ASP A 410 23.82 -13.96 -7.67
CA ASP A 410 24.81 -13.75 -6.63
C ASP A 410 26.00 -14.70 -6.88
N ASN A 411 27.06 -14.20 -7.47
CA ASN A 411 28.28 -14.95 -7.73
C ASN A 411 29.40 -14.63 -6.73
N GLN A 412 29.15 -13.72 -5.78
CA GLN A 412 30.10 -13.30 -4.75
C GLN A 412 31.47 -12.84 -5.32
N THR A 413 31.42 -12.18 -6.48
CA THR A 413 32.59 -11.62 -7.14
C THR A 413 32.66 -10.10 -7.00
N ALA A 414 33.83 -9.51 -7.18
CA ALA A 414 34.02 -8.05 -7.07
C ALA A 414 33.21 -7.24 -8.10
N ASN A 415 32.79 -7.85 -9.20
CA ASN A 415 31.99 -7.23 -10.27
C ASN A 415 30.59 -7.83 -10.35
N ASP A 416 30.03 -8.20 -9.22
CA ASP A 416 28.67 -8.71 -9.13
C ASP A 416 27.66 -7.57 -9.19
N LEU A 417 26.44 -7.89 -9.69
CA LEU A 417 25.35 -6.95 -9.72
C LEU A 417 24.66 -6.80 -8.35
N VAL A 418 24.94 -7.75 -7.46
CA VAL A 418 24.25 -7.93 -6.20
C VAL A 418 25.01 -7.28 -5.05
N ASN A 419 24.31 -6.66 -4.10
CA ASN A 419 24.85 -6.01 -2.89
C ASN A 419 25.80 -4.84 -3.12
N LEU A 420 25.47 -4.02 -4.04
CA LEU A 420 26.16 -2.74 -4.09
C LEU A 420 25.78 -1.93 -2.84
N ASN A 421 26.73 -1.71 -1.96
CA ASN A 421 26.54 -0.82 -0.79
C ASN A 421 26.53 0.63 -1.26
N ALA A 422 25.43 1.03 -1.87
CA ALA A 422 25.21 2.36 -2.40
C ALA A 422 23.77 2.81 -2.12
N ILE A 423 23.58 4.11 -2.06
CA ILE A 423 22.28 4.77 -1.88
C ILE A 423 21.85 5.43 -3.18
N GLY A 424 20.54 5.54 -3.39
CA GLY A 424 19.97 6.25 -4.53
C GLY A 424 19.39 5.36 -5.62
N CYS A 425 19.29 4.03 -5.40
CA CYS A 425 18.45 3.16 -6.23
C CYS A 425 16.96 3.44 -6.00
N SER A 426 16.11 2.80 -6.79
CA SER A 426 14.65 2.86 -6.58
C SER A 426 14.25 2.15 -5.28
N ASP A 427 13.16 2.61 -4.65
CA ASP A 427 12.65 2.03 -3.40
C ASP A 427 12.13 0.60 -3.57
N VAL A 428 11.63 0.30 -4.76
CA VAL A 428 11.11 -1.03 -5.13
C VAL A 428 11.74 -1.53 -6.41
N ASP A 429 11.71 -2.83 -6.62
CA ASP A 429 12.12 -3.48 -7.86
C ASP A 429 10.94 -3.58 -8.85
N GLN A 430 11.19 -4.11 -10.04
CA GLN A 430 10.18 -4.26 -11.10
C GLN A 430 8.95 -5.08 -10.66
N ARG A 431 9.07 -5.92 -9.65
CA ARG A 431 7.99 -6.76 -9.11
C ARG A 431 7.22 -6.09 -7.97
N GLY A 432 7.64 -4.89 -7.55
CA GLY A 432 7.10 -4.18 -6.40
C GLY A 432 7.70 -4.60 -5.06
N PHE A 433 8.73 -5.44 -5.04
CA PHE A 433 9.43 -5.78 -3.80
C PHE A 433 10.33 -4.63 -3.34
N SER A 434 10.36 -4.39 -2.03
CA SER A 434 11.24 -3.39 -1.47
C SER A 434 12.70 -3.76 -1.69
N ARG A 435 13.51 -2.81 -2.18
CA ARG A 435 14.98 -2.91 -2.28
C ARG A 435 15.65 -2.52 -0.99
N ILE A 436 15.00 -1.68 -0.23
CA ILE A 436 15.55 -1.05 0.96
C ILE A 436 14.58 -1.31 2.10
N THR A 437 15.09 -1.65 3.27
CA THR A 437 14.26 -1.61 4.46
C THR A 437 14.08 -0.14 4.88
N ASP A 438 12.84 0.32 5.04
CA ASP A 438 12.55 1.63 5.65
C ASP A 438 12.97 1.67 7.13
N ALA A 439 13.37 0.53 7.67
CA ALA A 439 13.78 0.38 9.05
C ALA A 439 15.27 0.69 9.23
N THR A 440 15.59 1.25 10.36
CA THR A 440 16.98 1.37 10.80
C THR A 440 17.55 -0.03 11.04
N LEU A 441 18.75 -0.32 10.53
CA LEU A 441 19.45 -1.58 10.72
C LEU A 441 20.67 -1.35 11.61
N ILE A 442 20.45 -1.28 12.93
CA ILE A 442 21.49 -1.00 13.93
C ILE A 442 22.42 -2.20 14.07
N LEU A 443 21.88 -3.41 14.09
CA LEU A 443 22.66 -4.64 14.23
C LEU A 443 23.32 -5.08 12.91
N ASN A 444 22.75 -4.72 11.77
CA ASN A 444 23.26 -5.10 10.45
C ASN A 444 23.37 -3.89 9.51
N PRO A 445 24.14 -2.85 9.84
CA PRO A 445 24.16 -1.62 9.06
C PRO A 445 24.72 -1.81 7.64
N SER A 446 25.51 -2.86 7.41
CA SER A 446 26.02 -3.21 6.09
C SER A 446 24.95 -3.69 5.11
N MET A 447 23.79 -4.10 5.62
CA MET A 447 22.64 -4.49 4.81
C MET A 447 21.69 -3.31 4.53
N LYS A 448 21.94 -2.17 5.16
CA LYS A 448 21.16 -0.96 4.96
C LYS A 448 21.46 -0.36 3.58
N ASN A 449 20.43 -0.11 2.81
CA ASN A 449 20.52 0.49 1.47
C ASN A 449 21.42 -0.29 0.48
N THR A 450 21.52 -1.60 0.61
CA THR A 450 22.11 -2.41 -0.46
C THR A 450 21.17 -2.42 -1.65
N CYS A 451 21.69 -2.20 -2.85
CA CYS A 451 20.93 -2.19 -4.08
C CYS A 451 21.58 -3.17 -5.05
N ASP A 452 20.77 -3.97 -5.71
CA ASP A 452 21.20 -4.70 -6.89
C ASP A 452 21.14 -3.80 -8.12
N ILE A 453 22.10 -3.97 -9.01
CA ILE A 453 22.11 -3.24 -10.28
C ILE A 453 21.13 -3.91 -11.24
N GLY A 454 20.20 -3.12 -11.81
CA GLY A 454 19.18 -3.61 -12.71
C GLY A 454 17.76 -3.47 -12.17
N SER A 455 16.80 -4.06 -12.88
CA SER A 455 15.38 -3.89 -12.57
C SER A 455 14.86 -4.78 -11.44
N VAL A 456 15.59 -5.81 -11.05
CA VAL A 456 15.18 -6.81 -10.06
C VAL A 456 16.17 -6.82 -8.91
N GLU A 457 15.67 -6.87 -7.70
CA GLU A 457 16.40 -7.06 -6.47
C GLU A 457 16.37 -8.54 -6.07
N LEU A 458 17.53 -9.14 -5.82
CA LEU A 458 17.59 -10.46 -5.21
C LEU A 458 17.45 -10.29 -3.70
N MET A 459 16.27 -10.55 -3.19
CA MET A 459 15.97 -10.32 -1.77
C MET A 459 16.75 -11.27 -0.87
N ARG A 460 17.22 -10.72 0.25
CA ARG A 460 17.90 -11.45 1.31
C ARG A 460 17.14 -11.34 2.60
N LEU A 461 17.12 -12.43 3.35
CA LEU A 461 16.51 -12.44 4.66
C LEU A 461 17.12 -11.34 5.53
N THR A 462 16.34 -10.32 5.86
CA THR A 462 16.77 -9.18 6.66
C THR A 462 15.76 -8.89 7.73
N ALA A 463 16.12 -8.98 9.00
CA ALA A 463 15.32 -8.52 10.12
C ALA A 463 15.45 -6.99 10.24
N ALA A 464 14.37 -6.34 10.59
CA ALA A 464 14.35 -4.89 10.80
C ALA A 464 14.54 -4.54 12.28
N ASP A 465 15.16 -3.40 12.57
CA ASP A 465 15.08 -2.81 13.90
C ASP A 465 13.73 -2.10 14.07
N ILE A 466 13.01 -2.47 15.10
CA ILE A 466 11.70 -1.91 15.42
C ILE A 466 11.84 -1.14 16.72
N ILE A 467 12.03 0.16 16.60
CA ILE A 467 12.37 1.06 17.71
C ILE A 467 11.24 2.03 18.04
N ASN A 468 11.32 2.63 19.23
CA ASN A 468 10.36 3.60 19.75
C ASN A 468 8.93 3.02 19.86
N LEU A 469 8.83 1.75 20.17
CA LEU A 469 7.56 1.08 20.40
C LEU A 469 6.92 1.56 21.70
N LYS A 470 5.60 1.55 21.72
CA LYS A 470 4.78 1.76 22.91
C LYS A 470 3.68 0.72 22.93
N ASN A 471 3.22 0.37 24.13
CA ASN A 471 2.00 -0.42 24.24
C ASN A 471 0.81 0.33 23.64
N LEU A 472 -0.10 -0.41 23.03
CA LEU A 472 -1.33 0.08 22.43
C LEU A 472 -2.51 -0.27 23.34
N SER A 473 -3.62 0.42 23.12
CA SER A 473 -4.90 0.10 23.72
C SER A 473 -5.28 -1.35 23.41
N TYR A 474 -5.56 -2.13 24.44
CA TYR A 474 -5.93 -3.54 24.30
C TYR A 474 -7.29 -3.70 23.61
N SER A 475 -8.28 -2.88 24.01
CA SER A 475 -9.61 -2.93 23.41
C SER A 475 -9.57 -2.57 21.93
N GLN A 476 -8.79 -1.56 21.54
CA GLN A 476 -8.63 -1.19 20.14
C GLN A 476 -8.03 -2.33 19.31
N MET A 477 -7.04 -3.03 19.83
CA MET A 477 -6.45 -4.19 19.14
C MET A 477 -7.47 -5.32 18.92
N VAL A 478 -8.30 -5.61 19.93
CA VAL A 478 -9.36 -6.62 19.84
C VAL A 478 -10.45 -6.19 18.86
N ASP A 479 -10.82 -4.91 18.86
CA ASP A 479 -11.79 -4.33 17.95
C ASP A 479 -11.29 -4.33 16.50
N ASP A 480 -10.01 -4.07 16.27
CA ASP A 480 -9.40 -4.15 14.94
C ASP A 480 -9.48 -5.58 14.37
N TYR A 481 -9.24 -6.60 15.20
CA TYR A 481 -9.43 -7.99 14.78
C TYR A 481 -10.91 -8.31 14.49
N GLN A 482 -11.84 -7.77 15.29
CA GLN A 482 -13.27 -7.96 15.03
C GLN A 482 -13.69 -7.32 13.72
N GLN A 483 -13.24 -6.11 13.43
CA GLN A 483 -13.50 -5.44 12.16
C GLN A 483 -12.97 -6.24 10.96
N ALA A 484 -11.77 -6.82 11.09
CA ALA A 484 -11.23 -7.69 10.05
C ALA A 484 -12.08 -8.97 9.86
N ILE A 485 -12.54 -9.58 10.95
CA ILE A 485 -13.45 -10.73 10.92
C ILE A 485 -14.75 -10.38 10.19
N ASP A 486 -15.36 -9.26 10.54
CA ASP A 486 -16.62 -8.79 9.94
C ASP A 486 -16.44 -8.49 8.44
N LEU A 487 -15.33 -7.89 8.05
CA LEU A 487 -14.97 -7.63 6.66
C LEU A 487 -14.87 -8.92 5.83
N TYR A 488 -14.09 -9.90 6.30
CA TYR A 488 -13.92 -11.14 5.54
C TYR A 488 -15.17 -12.01 5.56
N GLN A 489 -15.96 -11.98 6.62
CA GLN A 489 -17.26 -12.63 6.64
C GLN A 489 -18.21 -12.00 5.62
N ALA A 490 -18.27 -10.67 5.55
CA ALA A 490 -19.10 -9.97 4.55
C ALA A 490 -18.68 -10.28 3.10
N ARG A 491 -17.36 -10.41 2.85
CA ARG A 491 -16.85 -10.82 1.53
C ARG A 491 -17.22 -12.25 1.16
N LEU A 492 -17.27 -13.16 2.13
CA LEU A 492 -17.69 -14.54 1.92
C LEU A 492 -19.22 -14.67 1.69
N ASP A 493 -19.98 -13.79 2.34
CA ASP A 493 -21.44 -13.75 2.22
C ASP A 493 -21.91 -13.06 0.91
N ASP A 494 -21.04 -12.27 0.30
CA ASP A 494 -21.30 -11.60 -0.97
C ASP A 494 -21.24 -12.60 -2.13
N LYS A 495 -22.40 -12.85 -2.74
CA LYS A 495 -22.55 -13.77 -3.87
C LYS A 495 -21.86 -13.30 -5.15
N SER A 496 -21.44 -12.05 -5.22
CA SER A 496 -20.68 -11.51 -6.35
C SER A 496 -19.18 -11.80 -6.24
N THR A 497 -18.71 -12.28 -5.09
CA THR A 497 -17.30 -12.63 -4.88
C THR A 497 -16.89 -13.80 -5.77
N ASP A 498 -15.81 -13.63 -6.53
CA ASP A 498 -15.26 -14.68 -7.39
C ASP A 498 -14.83 -15.90 -6.55
N ALA A 499 -15.23 -17.10 -7.02
CA ALA A 499 -14.98 -18.36 -6.35
C ALA A 499 -13.49 -18.61 -6.02
N LYS A 500 -12.55 -18.03 -6.80
CA LYS A 500 -11.12 -18.17 -6.58
C LYS A 500 -10.63 -17.51 -5.28
N TYR A 501 -11.31 -16.44 -4.82
CA TYR A 501 -10.95 -15.74 -3.58
C TYR A 501 -11.58 -16.35 -2.33
N LEU A 502 -12.61 -17.19 -2.47
CA LEU A 502 -13.34 -17.72 -1.33
C LEU A 502 -12.44 -18.53 -0.40
N THR A 503 -11.53 -19.33 -0.94
CA THR A 503 -10.58 -20.12 -0.13
C THR A 503 -9.63 -19.20 0.64
N GLN A 504 -9.13 -18.16 0.01
CA GLN A 504 -8.27 -17.17 0.65
C GLN A 504 -9.01 -16.42 1.76
N TYR A 505 -10.19 -15.87 1.46
CA TYR A 505 -10.99 -15.14 2.46
C TYR A 505 -11.41 -16.04 3.64
N GLN A 506 -11.69 -17.32 3.39
CA GLN A 506 -11.96 -18.28 4.46
C GLN A 506 -10.73 -18.51 5.35
N ALA A 507 -9.54 -18.62 4.76
CA ALA A 507 -8.30 -18.76 5.52
C ALA A 507 -8.00 -17.51 6.37
N GLU A 508 -8.19 -16.32 5.80
CA GLU A 508 -8.01 -15.05 6.51
C GLU A 508 -9.01 -14.87 7.64
N LEU A 509 -10.29 -15.17 7.40
CA LEU A 509 -11.32 -15.16 8.42
C LEU A 509 -10.96 -16.07 9.61
N THR A 510 -10.52 -17.29 9.31
CA THR A 510 -10.09 -18.25 10.34
C THR A 510 -8.90 -17.71 11.12
N ALA A 511 -7.89 -17.20 10.43
CA ALA A 511 -6.69 -16.66 11.07
C ALA A 511 -6.99 -15.46 12.00
N PHE A 512 -7.88 -14.55 11.60
CA PHE A 512 -8.28 -13.42 12.46
C PHE A 512 -9.14 -13.87 13.65
N LYS A 513 -10.00 -14.88 13.49
CA LYS A 513 -10.73 -15.50 14.61
C LYS A 513 -9.77 -16.13 15.62
N ASP A 514 -8.77 -16.85 15.13
CA ASP A 514 -7.74 -17.48 15.99
C ASP A 514 -6.89 -16.40 16.68
N LEU A 515 -6.46 -15.35 15.98
CA LEU A 515 -5.72 -14.24 16.56
C LEU A 515 -6.51 -13.55 17.67
N LYS A 516 -7.79 -13.24 17.44
CA LYS A 516 -8.66 -12.63 18.45
C LYS A 516 -8.78 -13.52 19.67
N SER A 517 -9.14 -14.79 19.49
CA SER A 517 -9.30 -15.76 20.58
C SER A 517 -8.00 -15.97 21.35
N ASN A 518 -6.87 -16.07 20.65
CA ASN A 518 -5.57 -16.23 21.28
C ASN A 518 -5.12 -14.96 22.02
N THR A 519 -5.46 -13.78 21.50
CA THR A 519 -5.19 -12.51 22.18
C THR A 519 -5.92 -12.46 23.52
N GLU A 520 -7.21 -12.78 23.56
CA GLU A 520 -7.99 -12.84 24.81
C GLU A 520 -7.39 -13.81 25.83
N LYS A 521 -6.75 -14.89 25.37
CA LYS A 521 -6.18 -15.94 26.22
C LYS A 521 -4.74 -15.69 26.67
N TYR A 522 -3.88 -15.16 25.77
CA TYR A 522 -2.43 -15.09 26.01
C TYR A 522 -1.92 -13.67 26.23
N ALA A 523 -2.74 -12.65 26.01
CA ALA A 523 -2.35 -11.28 26.23
C ALA A 523 -1.91 -11.01 27.67
N LYS A 524 -1.00 -10.05 27.82
CA LYS A 524 -0.50 -9.58 29.10
C LYS A 524 -0.85 -8.10 29.29
N TYR A 525 -0.93 -7.71 30.54
CA TYR A 525 -1.13 -6.32 30.91
C TYR A 525 0.05 -5.47 30.42
N ARG A 526 -0.21 -4.31 29.85
CA ARG A 526 0.78 -3.33 29.35
C ARG A 526 1.84 -3.95 28.44
N ALA A 527 1.45 -4.96 27.65
CA ALA A 527 2.34 -5.63 26.73
C ALA A 527 2.38 -4.94 25.37
N ILE A 528 3.52 -5.05 24.70
CA ILE A 528 3.73 -4.60 23.32
C ILE A 528 3.80 -5.83 22.43
N TYR A 529 2.96 -5.88 21.38
CA TYR A 529 2.85 -7.00 20.46
C TYR A 529 3.51 -6.64 19.14
N ILE A 530 4.56 -7.37 18.77
CA ILE A 530 5.42 -7.03 17.65
C ILE A 530 5.37 -8.14 16.61
N ASP A 531 5.04 -7.78 15.39
CA ASP A 531 5.21 -8.67 14.24
C ASP A 531 6.67 -8.61 13.76
N PRO A 532 7.49 -9.66 13.97
CA PRO A 532 8.88 -9.65 13.57
C PRO A 532 9.06 -9.62 12.06
N PHE A 533 8.01 -9.94 11.30
CA PHE A 533 8.05 -10.01 9.85
C PHE A 533 7.55 -8.74 9.14
N ALA A 534 6.87 -7.83 9.86
CA ALA A 534 6.20 -6.67 9.25
C ALA A 534 7.12 -5.78 8.42
N LEU A 535 8.38 -5.61 8.87
CA LEU A 535 9.39 -4.78 8.21
C LEU A 535 10.58 -5.61 7.69
N ALA A 536 10.53 -6.94 7.81
CA ALA A 536 11.57 -7.84 7.36
C ALA A 536 11.52 -8.04 5.84
N LEU A 537 12.67 -8.34 5.23
CA LEU A 537 12.75 -8.81 3.86
C LEU A 537 12.85 -10.34 3.84
N PRO A 538 12.14 -11.01 2.93
CA PRO A 538 12.21 -12.46 2.78
C PRO A 538 13.52 -12.91 2.12
N ASP A 539 13.81 -14.23 2.21
CA ASP A 539 14.87 -14.86 1.45
C ASP A 539 14.34 -15.28 0.08
N GLU A 540 15.04 -14.87 -0.97
CA GLU A 540 14.75 -15.27 -2.33
C GLU A 540 15.85 -16.19 -2.86
N GLN A 541 15.45 -17.27 -3.50
CA GLN A 541 16.35 -18.23 -4.13
C GLN A 541 15.94 -18.45 -5.57
N TRP A 542 16.94 -18.57 -6.44
CA TRP A 542 16.76 -18.96 -7.82
C TRP A 542 16.96 -20.47 -7.96
N VAL A 543 15.87 -21.21 -8.10
CA VAL A 543 15.89 -22.69 -8.19
C VAL A 543 15.15 -23.13 -9.45
N ASN A 544 15.78 -23.99 -10.25
CA ASN A 544 15.20 -24.56 -11.48
C ASN A 544 14.69 -23.51 -12.48
N ASN A 545 15.41 -22.39 -12.62
CA ASN A 545 15.02 -21.25 -13.44
C ASN A 545 13.75 -20.50 -12.98
N GLU A 546 13.40 -20.63 -11.72
CA GLU A 546 12.29 -19.91 -11.10
C GLU A 546 12.74 -19.23 -9.82
N SER A 547 12.22 -18.04 -9.55
CA SER A 547 12.37 -17.36 -8.27
C SER A 547 11.45 -18.01 -7.25
N GLN A 548 12.02 -18.38 -6.12
CA GLN A 548 11.30 -18.90 -4.96
C GLN A 548 11.49 -17.95 -3.79
N VAL A 549 10.45 -17.21 -3.48
CA VAL A 549 10.39 -16.33 -2.30
C VAL A 549 9.69 -17.09 -1.19
N LYS A 550 10.39 -17.29 -0.07
CA LYS A 550 9.78 -17.90 1.11
C LYS A 550 8.93 -16.85 1.84
N ALA A 551 7.67 -17.17 2.05
CA ALA A 551 6.79 -16.31 2.84
C ALA A 551 7.35 -16.09 4.24
N LEU A 552 7.36 -14.83 4.70
CA LEU A 552 7.79 -14.42 6.03
C LEU A 552 6.74 -14.80 7.07
N ASN A 553 6.82 -16.01 7.57
CA ASN A 553 5.91 -16.55 8.58
C ASN A 553 6.61 -17.58 9.47
N ALA A 554 5.95 -17.92 10.57
CA ALA A 554 6.45 -18.88 11.53
C ALA A 554 6.50 -20.33 11.02
N GLU A 555 5.94 -20.63 9.86
CA GLU A 555 6.04 -21.94 9.21
C GLU A 555 7.41 -22.12 8.58
N ASN A 556 7.94 -21.08 7.96
CA ASN A 556 9.22 -21.09 7.28
C ASN A 556 10.40 -20.66 8.15
N TYR A 557 10.16 -19.91 9.22
CA TYR A 557 11.21 -19.31 10.05
C TYR A 557 11.00 -19.58 11.53
N THR A 558 12.10 -19.68 12.26
CA THR A 558 12.15 -19.73 13.72
C THR A 558 12.49 -18.35 14.23
N ILE A 559 11.76 -17.89 15.25
CA ILE A 559 12.01 -16.63 15.95
C ILE A 559 12.60 -16.94 17.32
N ASN A 560 13.73 -16.32 17.62
CA ASN A 560 14.32 -16.33 18.96
C ASN A 560 14.47 -14.89 19.45
N THR A 561 14.38 -14.71 20.77
CA THR A 561 14.46 -13.41 21.40
C THR A 561 15.45 -13.42 22.56
N GLN A 562 16.09 -12.27 22.81
CA GLN A 562 17.00 -12.10 23.93
C GLN A 562 16.81 -10.72 24.55
N VAL A 563 16.39 -10.69 25.81
CA VAL A 563 16.30 -9.46 26.61
C VAL A 563 17.70 -8.90 26.83
N LEU A 564 17.88 -7.62 26.56
CA LEU A 564 19.09 -6.89 26.89
C LEU A 564 18.98 -6.18 28.25
N GLY A 565 17.84 -5.58 28.55
CA GLY A 565 17.56 -4.89 29.81
C GLY A 565 16.90 -3.53 29.60
N MET A 566 16.92 -2.71 30.66
CA MET A 566 16.46 -1.31 30.62
C MET A 566 17.67 -0.39 30.42
N GLY A 567 17.57 0.52 29.45
CA GLY A 567 18.65 1.44 29.16
C GLY A 567 18.60 2.04 27.76
N HIS A 568 19.75 2.26 27.16
CA HIS A 568 19.89 2.76 25.81
C HIS A 568 20.99 1.99 25.07
N TYR A 569 21.14 2.25 23.80
CA TYR A 569 22.20 1.64 23.00
C TYR A 569 23.09 2.74 22.38
N SER A 570 24.32 2.37 22.06
CA SER A 570 25.27 3.18 21.30
C SER A 570 25.96 2.33 20.25
N GLY A 571 26.43 2.97 19.18
CA GLY A 571 27.10 2.30 18.06
C GLY A 571 26.16 1.54 17.15
N GLU A 572 26.73 0.95 16.10
CA GLU A 572 26.05 0.17 15.08
C GLU A 572 26.91 -1.05 14.71
N GLY A 573 26.29 -2.12 14.24
CA GLY A 573 26.99 -3.33 13.79
C GLY A 573 27.88 -3.94 14.87
N SER A 574 29.14 -4.14 14.56
CA SER A 574 30.13 -4.70 15.49
C SER A 574 30.47 -3.75 16.66
N SER A 575 30.12 -2.48 16.57
CA SER A 575 30.28 -1.49 17.64
C SER A 575 29.05 -1.30 18.50
N PHE A 576 27.97 -2.03 18.23
CA PHE A 576 26.74 -1.99 19.03
C PHE A 576 27.04 -2.34 20.49
N GLN A 577 26.58 -1.50 21.39
CA GLN A 577 26.71 -1.69 22.84
C GLN A 577 25.37 -1.35 23.51
N PHE A 578 24.91 -2.26 24.34
CA PHE A 578 23.84 -1.98 25.29
C PHE A 578 24.44 -1.26 26.52
N ILE A 579 23.84 -0.15 26.91
CA ILE A 579 24.22 0.63 28.09
C ILE A 579 23.00 0.68 29.01
N GLY A 580 23.03 -0.03 30.10
CA GLY A 580 21.94 -0.12 31.06
C GLY A 580 22.07 -1.34 31.94
N ASP A 581 21.03 -1.62 32.69
CA ASP A 581 20.98 -2.69 33.65
C ASP A 581 20.08 -3.86 33.17
N GLN A 582 20.54 -5.07 33.50
CA GLN A 582 19.69 -6.26 33.36
C GLN A 582 18.48 -6.12 34.25
N ASP A 583 17.31 -6.38 33.69
CA ASP A 583 16.06 -6.36 34.44
C ASP A 583 15.38 -7.73 34.38
N PRO A 584 15.37 -8.50 35.49
CA PRO A 584 14.79 -9.83 35.52
C PRO A 584 13.26 -9.85 35.35
N LYS A 585 12.61 -8.69 35.57
CA LYS A 585 11.17 -8.53 35.39
C LYS A 585 10.79 -8.29 33.93
N LEU A 586 11.72 -7.86 33.11
CA LEU A 586 11.51 -7.62 31.68
C LEU A 586 11.45 -8.95 30.92
N LYS A 587 10.44 -9.12 30.11
CA LYS A 587 10.22 -10.29 29.26
C LYS A 587 10.07 -9.90 27.81
N CYS A 588 10.74 -10.62 26.94
CA CYS A 588 10.65 -10.50 25.50
C CYS A 588 10.61 -11.93 24.95
N GLU A 589 9.46 -12.39 24.48
CA GLU A 589 9.27 -13.78 24.11
C GLU A 589 8.44 -13.92 22.85
N TRP A 590 8.78 -14.89 22.01
CA TRP A 590 7.95 -15.27 20.87
C TRP A 590 6.75 -16.08 21.35
N VAL A 591 5.55 -15.63 21.06
CA VAL A 591 4.28 -16.31 21.38
C VAL A 591 3.68 -16.85 20.07
N PRO A 592 3.86 -18.14 19.80
CA PRO A 592 3.42 -18.75 18.54
C PRO A 592 1.92 -18.62 18.29
N GLU A 593 1.11 -18.67 19.34
CA GLU A 593 -0.34 -18.56 19.28
C GLU A 593 -0.81 -17.18 18.84
N LEU A 594 -0.06 -16.14 19.19
CA LEU A 594 -0.29 -14.77 18.77
C LEU A 594 0.43 -14.43 17.45
N LYS A 595 1.37 -15.26 17.02
CA LYS A 595 2.30 -14.95 15.92
C LYS A 595 2.99 -13.58 16.12
N ARG A 596 3.34 -13.28 17.37
CA ARG A 596 3.94 -12.00 17.79
C ARG A 596 5.07 -12.23 18.79
N ILE A 597 6.04 -11.35 18.77
CA ILE A 597 6.93 -11.17 19.93
C ILE A 597 6.16 -10.32 20.94
N MET A 598 6.07 -10.81 22.15
CA MET A 598 5.44 -10.11 23.25
C MET A 598 6.51 -9.54 24.16
N PHE A 599 6.45 -8.22 24.36
CA PHE A 599 7.41 -7.48 25.17
C PHE A 599 6.67 -6.82 26.33
N TYR A 600 6.97 -7.20 27.58
CA TYR A 600 6.23 -6.78 28.76
C TYR A 600 7.07 -6.87 30.04
N ARG A 601 6.56 -6.32 31.13
CA ARG A 601 7.18 -6.40 32.46
C ARG A 601 6.29 -7.20 33.39
N LEU A 602 6.91 -8.03 34.25
CA LEU A 602 6.22 -8.85 35.23
C LEU A 602 5.61 -8.04 36.40
N ASP A 603 6.07 -6.80 36.62
CA ASP A 603 5.59 -5.89 37.64
C ASP A 603 4.66 -4.79 37.14
N ASP A 604 4.29 -4.84 35.86
CA ASP A 604 3.41 -3.87 35.18
C ASP A 604 3.88 -2.41 35.27
N SER A 605 5.13 -2.17 35.66
CA SER A 605 5.63 -0.81 35.80
C SER A 605 5.78 -0.11 34.45
N ILE A 606 5.51 1.19 34.45
CA ILE A 606 5.77 2.06 33.30
C ILE A 606 7.28 2.35 33.19
N SER A 607 7.75 2.70 31.99
CA SER A 607 9.12 3.09 31.77
C SER A 607 9.43 4.44 32.39
N THR A 608 10.62 4.57 32.98
CA THR A 608 11.14 5.85 33.40
C THR A 608 11.41 6.74 32.17
N ILE A 609 11.22 8.03 32.30
CA ILE A 609 11.51 8.97 31.20
C ILE A 609 12.98 8.87 30.78
N GLY A 610 13.23 8.63 29.48
CA GLY A 610 14.55 8.51 28.92
C GLY A 610 15.15 7.10 28.92
N GLU A 611 14.47 6.13 29.54
CA GLU A 611 14.88 4.72 29.48
C GLU A 611 13.97 3.91 28.56
N ASN A 612 14.56 3.00 27.81
CA ASN A 612 13.87 2.06 26.95
C ASN A 612 14.15 0.62 27.41
N ALA A 613 13.16 -0.21 27.27
CA ALA A 613 13.34 -1.65 27.30
C ALA A 613 13.95 -2.11 25.97
N LEU A 614 15.01 -2.90 26.04
CA LEU A 614 15.74 -3.37 24.86
C LEU A 614 15.75 -4.89 24.80
N CYS A 615 15.48 -5.40 23.60
CA CYS A 615 15.48 -6.81 23.27
C CYS A 615 16.04 -6.99 21.86
N THR A 616 16.80 -8.05 21.62
CA THR A 616 17.11 -8.49 20.26
C THR A 616 16.25 -9.67 19.88
N TYR A 617 15.98 -9.78 18.59
CA TYR A 617 15.33 -10.95 18.02
C TYR A 617 16.07 -11.44 16.80
N SER A 618 15.94 -12.72 16.48
CA SER A 618 16.49 -13.29 15.27
C SER A 618 15.43 -14.04 14.48
N ILE A 619 15.56 -13.98 13.17
CA ILE A 619 14.77 -14.73 12.20
C ILE A 619 15.72 -15.74 11.54
N THR A 620 15.46 -17.03 11.70
CA THR A 620 16.31 -18.09 11.16
C THR A 620 15.48 -19.00 10.26
N SER A 621 15.97 -19.27 9.04
CA SER A 621 15.30 -20.18 8.11
C SER A 621 15.29 -21.61 8.68
N LYS A 622 14.12 -22.26 8.69
CA LYS A 622 13.98 -23.65 9.14
C LYS A 622 14.63 -24.67 8.21
N THR A 623 14.85 -24.29 6.95
CA THR A 623 15.47 -25.16 5.94
C THR A 623 16.97 -24.95 5.79
N ASP A 624 17.49 -23.82 6.29
CA ASP A 624 18.91 -23.48 6.21
C ASP A 624 19.29 -22.58 7.41
N ALA A 625 19.83 -23.20 8.44
CA ALA A 625 20.19 -22.50 9.68
C ALA A 625 21.31 -21.45 9.48
N THR A 626 22.05 -21.48 8.38
CA THR A 626 23.07 -20.45 8.07
C THR A 626 22.42 -19.13 7.69
N LYS A 627 21.17 -19.17 7.21
CA LYS A 627 20.37 -17.98 6.91
C LYS A 627 19.67 -17.50 8.17
N THR A 628 20.35 -16.65 8.89
CA THR A 628 19.86 -16.02 10.10
C THR A 628 20.15 -14.52 10.06
N THR A 629 19.25 -13.73 10.59
CA THR A 629 19.39 -12.29 10.71
C THR A 629 18.79 -11.83 12.03
N SER A 630 19.25 -10.69 12.54
CA SER A 630 18.81 -10.18 13.84
C SER A 630 18.40 -8.72 13.74
N GLY A 631 17.44 -8.33 14.53
CA GLY A 631 16.95 -6.97 14.68
C GLY A 631 16.88 -6.55 16.15
N LEU A 632 16.87 -5.24 16.38
CA LEU A 632 16.73 -4.63 17.69
C LEU A 632 15.28 -4.21 17.92
N LEU A 633 14.78 -4.49 19.11
CA LEU A 633 13.50 -3.97 19.62
C LEU A 633 13.80 -2.96 20.72
N SER A 634 13.22 -1.77 20.61
CA SER A 634 13.28 -0.73 21.63
C SER A 634 11.88 -0.25 21.96
N ALA A 635 11.52 -0.30 23.23
CA ALA A 635 10.17 -0.04 23.69
C ALA A 635 10.12 0.78 24.98
N SER A 636 9.05 1.54 25.12
CA SER A 636 8.67 2.23 26.36
C SER A 636 7.27 1.79 26.78
N PHE A 637 7.14 1.36 28.02
CA PHE A 637 5.84 1.04 28.61
C PHE A 637 5.21 2.31 29.14
N THR A 638 3.99 2.59 28.67
CA THR A 638 3.25 3.81 29.03
C THR A 638 1.88 3.42 29.55
N ASN A 639 1.34 4.25 30.42
CA ASN A 639 -0.02 4.12 30.88
C ASN A 639 -1.02 4.47 29.76
N ILE A 640 -2.05 3.66 29.57
CA ILE A 640 -3.17 3.88 28.65
C ILE A 640 -4.38 4.30 29.46
N SER A 641 -5.12 5.30 29.01
CA SER A 641 -6.33 5.76 29.70
C SER A 641 -7.34 4.63 29.86
N PRO A 642 -7.94 4.47 31.03
CA PRO A 642 -9.04 3.53 31.24
C PRO A 642 -10.25 3.89 30.39
N ILE A 643 -11.14 2.94 30.18
CA ILE A 643 -12.38 3.11 29.43
C ILE A 643 -13.56 3.02 30.39
N ALA A 644 -14.30 4.13 30.48
CA ALA A 644 -15.58 4.17 31.15
C ALA A 644 -16.71 3.91 30.15
N LYS A 645 -17.66 3.04 30.54
CA LYS A 645 -18.83 2.63 29.76
C LYS A 645 -20.11 3.17 30.36
N GLU A 646 -21.11 3.31 29.49
CA GLU A 646 -22.43 3.79 29.94
C GLU A 646 -23.13 2.73 30.79
N ASP A 647 -23.81 3.23 31.87
CA ASP A 647 -24.57 2.42 32.80
C ASP A 647 -26.04 2.79 32.80
N THR A 648 -26.89 1.83 33.17
CA THR A 648 -28.32 2.08 33.32
C THR A 648 -28.82 1.45 34.63
N TYR A 649 -29.40 2.27 35.48
CA TYR A 649 -30.00 1.82 36.76
C TYR A 649 -31.44 2.26 36.83
N SER A 650 -32.24 1.45 37.50
CA SER A 650 -33.65 1.74 37.72
C SER A 650 -34.02 1.65 39.20
N LEU A 651 -34.65 2.68 39.72
CA LEU A 651 -35.16 2.71 41.08
C LEU A 651 -36.66 2.37 41.10
N GLN A 652 -37.09 1.48 41.93
CA GLN A 652 -38.51 1.16 42.01
C GLN A 652 -39.32 2.37 42.53
N TYR A 653 -40.32 2.76 41.76
CA TYR A 653 -41.21 3.90 42.11
C TYR A 653 -41.81 3.76 43.52
N GLY A 654 -41.70 4.81 44.29
CA GLY A 654 -42.20 4.83 45.66
C GLY A 654 -41.50 3.94 46.68
N SER A 655 -40.35 3.35 46.32
CA SER A 655 -39.51 2.60 47.22
C SER A 655 -38.53 3.47 48.00
N SER A 656 -37.33 3.03 48.26
CA SER A 656 -36.28 3.88 48.87
C SER A 656 -35.97 5.12 47.99
N GLN A 657 -35.55 6.22 48.63
CA GLN A 657 -34.97 7.36 47.96
C GLN A 657 -33.49 7.18 47.61
N LYS A 658 -32.87 6.08 48.03
CA LYS A 658 -31.45 5.73 47.82
C LYS A 658 -31.31 4.60 46.83
N ILE A 659 -30.31 4.70 45.96
CA ILE A 659 -29.90 3.64 45.04
C ILE A 659 -28.37 3.48 45.06
N SER A 660 -27.90 2.22 45.11
CA SER A 660 -26.49 1.89 44.95
C SER A 660 -26.19 1.72 43.50
N LEU A 661 -25.10 2.33 43.05
CA LEU A 661 -24.58 2.27 41.71
C LEU A 661 -23.17 1.70 41.77
N HIS A 662 -22.82 0.88 40.80
CA HIS A 662 -21.50 0.22 40.69
C HIS A 662 -20.93 0.47 39.30
N PRO A 663 -20.56 1.70 38.95
CA PRO A 663 -20.14 2.03 37.58
C PRO A 663 -18.88 1.26 37.13
N LEU A 664 -17.97 0.96 38.05
CA LEU A 664 -16.71 0.25 37.69
C LEU A 664 -16.90 -1.22 37.31
N GLU A 665 -18.12 -1.79 37.42
CA GLU A 665 -18.33 -3.20 37.07
C GLU A 665 -18.11 -3.51 35.60
N ASN A 666 -18.43 -2.56 34.70
CA ASN A 666 -18.27 -2.67 33.24
C ASN A 666 -17.11 -1.82 32.72
N ASP A 667 -16.52 -0.99 33.56
CA ASP A 667 -15.35 -0.19 33.23
C ASP A 667 -14.07 -1.02 33.37
N PHE A 668 -13.03 -0.64 32.63
CA PHE A 668 -11.75 -1.37 32.67
C PHE A 668 -10.58 -0.46 32.32
N ASP A 669 -9.41 -0.85 32.81
CA ASP A 669 -8.15 -0.28 32.40
C ASP A 669 -7.73 -0.90 31.06
N ASP A 670 -7.45 -0.04 30.05
CA ASP A 670 -7.19 -0.48 28.67
C ASP A 670 -5.73 -0.88 28.41
N ASP A 671 -4.91 -0.97 29.44
CA ASP A 671 -3.54 -1.49 29.37
C ASP A 671 -3.47 -3.03 29.17
N GLY A 672 -4.59 -3.73 29.26
CA GLY A 672 -4.64 -5.16 29.00
C GLY A 672 -5.84 -5.87 29.63
N PRO A 673 -5.95 -7.20 29.44
CA PRO A 673 -7.02 -7.98 30.01
C PRO A 673 -6.90 -8.06 31.53
N LYS A 674 -8.02 -7.96 32.23
CA LYS A 674 -8.06 -8.11 33.69
C LYS A 674 -7.45 -9.45 34.13
N GLY A 675 -6.59 -9.41 35.17
CA GLY A 675 -5.97 -10.61 35.72
C GLY A 675 -4.97 -11.30 34.79
N SER A 676 -4.46 -10.62 33.80
CA SER A 676 -3.53 -11.16 32.79
C SER A 676 -2.19 -11.65 33.34
N ILE A 677 -1.81 -11.24 34.56
CA ILE A 677 -0.59 -11.69 35.22
C ILE A 677 -0.95 -12.40 36.53
N ALA A 678 -0.74 -13.70 36.56
CA ALA A 678 -0.97 -14.50 37.75
C ALA A 678 -0.06 -14.02 38.91
N GLY A 679 -0.66 -13.61 40.03
CA GLY A 679 0.04 -13.24 41.26
C GLY A 679 0.24 -11.72 41.47
N LEU A 680 -0.23 -10.86 40.57
CA LEU A 680 -0.25 -9.42 40.80
C LEU A 680 -1.66 -8.96 41.22
N ASN A 681 -1.80 -8.59 42.53
CA ASN A 681 -2.97 -7.90 43.05
C ASN A 681 -2.86 -6.40 42.77
N LYS A 682 -2.76 -6.00 41.52
CA LYS A 682 -2.74 -4.59 41.18
C LYS A 682 -4.18 -4.10 41.05
N ALA A 683 -4.48 -2.98 41.70
CA ALA A 683 -5.76 -2.32 41.53
C ALA A 683 -5.86 -1.76 40.10
N ASP A 684 -6.95 -2.07 39.40
CA ASP A 684 -7.23 -1.53 38.10
C ASP A 684 -7.53 0.01 38.16
N PHE A 685 -8.00 0.48 39.34
CA PHE A 685 -8.46 1.82 39.54
C PHE A 685 -7.76 2.53 40.71
N TYR A 686 -7.88 3.83 40.77
CA TYR A 686 -7.18 4.66 41.74
C TYR A 686 -7.56 4.37 43.19
N HIS A 687 -6.52 4.18 44.01
CA HIS A 687 -6.59 4.14 45.45
C HIS A 687 -5.76 5.29 46.03
N ASN A 688 -6.31 5.92 47.08
CA ASN A 688 -5.57 6.95 47.81
C ASN A 688 -4.45 6.33 48.68
N GLU A 689 -3.63 7.17 49.32
CA GLU A 689 -2.55 6.71 50.20
C GLU A 689 -3.00 5.81 51.38
N ALA A 690 -4.28 5.90 51.79
CA ALA A 690 -4.86 5.06 52.82
C ALA A 690 -5.40 3.71 52.28
N GLY A 691 -5.24 3.44 50.99
CA GLY A 691 -5.70 2.23 50.32
C GLY A 691 -7.20 2.20 50.03
N GLN A 692 -7.88 3.33 50.11
CA GLN A 692 -9.28 3.44 49.72
C GLN A 692 -9.40 3.67 48.23
N GLU A 693 -10.25 2.90 47.54
CA GLU A 693 -10.60 3.13 46.16
C GLU A 693 -11.44 4.40 46.03
N LEU A 694 -10.92 5.41 45.34
CA LEU A 694 -11.58 6.69 45.11
C LEU A 694 -11.41 7.06 43.62
N ALA A 695 -11.94 6.22 42.72
CA ALA A 695 -11.64 6.28 41.31
C ALA A 695 -12.67 7.08 40.49
N ILE A 696 -13.86 7.43 41.04
CA ILE A 696 -14.95 8.00 40.27
C ILE A 696 -15.07 9.51 40.51
N ARG A 697 -14.86 10.33 39.51
CA ARG A 697 -15.24 11.74 39.53
C ARG A 697 -16.59 11.91 38.83
N LEU A 698 -17.53 12.58 39.50
CA LEU A 698 -18.78 12.97 38.86
C LEU A 698 -18.61 14.30 38.12
N ASP A 699 -18.70 14.26 36.79
CA ASP A 699 -18.61 15.46 35.96
C ASP A 699 -19.92 16.21 35.89
N SER A 700 -21.05 15.53 36.08
CA SER A 700 -22.35 16.16 36.25
C SER A 700 -23.23 15.35 37.19
N LEU A 701 -23.93 16.07 38.09
CA LEU A 701 -24.93 15.52 39.00
C LEU A 701 -26.20 16.34 38.89
N PRO A 702 -27.34 15.75 38.48
CA PRO A 702 -28.62 16.49 38.41
C PRO A 702 -29.02 17.09 39.73
N SER A 703 -29.63 18.30 39.75
CA SER A 703 -30.06 19.01 40.96
C SER A 703 -31.12 18.28 41.79
N ALA A 704 -31.80 17.31 41.18
CA ALA A 704 -32.77 16.44 41.86
C ALA A 704 -32.09 15.30 42.63
N MET A 705 -30.80 15.18 42.61
CA MET A 705 -30.00 14.09 43.20
C MET A 705 -28.91 14.66 44.09
N MET A 706 -28.42 13.85 45.00
CA MET A 706 -27.26 14.11 45.83
C MET A 706 -26.56 12.79 46.16
N ILE A 707 -25.24 12.87 46.32
CA ILE A 707 -24.48 11.73 46.83
C ILE A 707 -24.75 11.57 48.31
N ASP A 708 -24.94 10.32 48.73
CA ASP A 708 -25.14 10.03 50.15
C ASP A 708 -23.87 10.38 50.94
N PRO A 709 -23.97 11.08 52.08
CA PRO A 709 -22.79 11.43 52.85
C PRO A 709 -21.97 10.27 53.40
N SER A 710 -22.50 9.07 53.37
CA SER A 710 -21.77 7.85 53.76
C SER A 710 -20.82 7.33 52.73
N VAL A 711 -20.89 7.82 51.45
CA VAL A 711 -20.00 7.39 50.37
C VAL A 711 -18.58 7.90 50.64
N PRO A 712 -17.56 7.03 50.71
CA PRO A 712 -16.19 7.49 50.83
C PRO A 712 -15.80 8.41 49.67
N ASN A 713 -15.14 9.50 50.01
CA ASN A 713 -14.71 10.48 49.03
C ASN A 713 -13.40 11.14 49.47
N GLY A 714 -12.72 11.74 48.50
CA GLY A 714 -11.47 12.44 48.73
C GLY A 714 -11.00 13.17 47.46
N PRO A 715 -9.80 13.77 47.47
CA PRO A 715 -9.26 14.42 46.28
C PRO A 715 -8.99 13.40 45.17
N CYS A 716 -9.31 13.77 43.94
CA CYS A 716 -8.94 13.00 42.74
C CYS A 716 -7.43 13.01 42.52
N PRO A 717 -6.87 12.03 41.78
CA PRO A 717 -5.44 11.97 41.52
C PRO A 717 -4.92 13.03 40.55
N GLY A 718 -3.62 13.25 40.55
CA GLY A 718 -2.88 14.02 39.52
C GLY A 718 -3.33 15.47 39.40
N SER A 719 -3.56 15.93 38.19
CA SER A 719 -4.00 17.30 37.88
C SER A 719 -5.43 17.60 38.32
N ALA A 720 -6.22 16.58 38.59
CA ALA A 720 -7.60 16.68 39.08
C ALA A 720 -7.73 16.78 40.62
N MET A 721 -6.63 16.95 41.34
CA MET A 721 -6.63 16.93 42.83
C MET A 721 -7.54 17.97 43.52
N ARG A 722 -8.06 18.94 42.79
CA ARG A 722 -9.03 19.92 43.28
C ARG A 722 -10.47 19.42 43.20
N ASP A 723 -10.71 18.35 42.42
CA ASP A 723 -12.01 17.72 42.29
C ASP A 723 -12.20 16.66 43.35
N THR A 724 -13.44 16.27 43.59
CA THR A 724 -13.78 15.19 44.54
C THR A 724 -14.03 13.91 43.76
N CYS A 725 -13.30 12.89 44.16
CA CYS A 725 -13.51 11.52 43.72
C CYS A 725 -14.20 10.66 44.79
N TYR A 726 -14.97 9.71 44.32
CA TYR A 726 -15.81 8.82 45.12
C TYR A 726 -15.38 7.36 44.94
N SER A 727 -15.78 6.52 45.89
CA SER A 727 -15.60 5.07 45.80
C SER A 727 -16.53 4.47 44.74
N SER A 728 -16.19 3.23 44.30
CA SER A 728 -17.00 2.43 43.36
C SER A 728 -18.43 2.15 43.85
N ASP A 729 -18.63 2.10 45.19
CA ASP A 729 -19.93 1.92 45.76
C ASP A 729 -20.65 3.26 45.95
N LEU A 730 -21.07 3.85 44.83
CA LEU A 730 -21.82 5.09 44.85
C LEU A 730 -23.23 4.88 45.35
N VAL A 731 -23.63 5.64 46.37
CA VAL A 731 -25.03 5.70 46.82
C VAL A 731 -25.58 7.09 46.46
N VAL A 732 -26.57 7.11 45.60
CA VAL A 732 -27.26 8.35 45.20
C VAL A 732 -28.59 8.43 45.88
N GLN A 733 -28.89 9.61 46.45
CA GLN A 733 -30.20 9.97 47.01
C GLN A 733 -30.98 10.77 45.96
N VAL A 734 -32.19 10.34 45.68
CA VAL A 734 -33.14 11.04 44.82
C VAL A 734 -34.07 11.84 45.68
N LYS A 735 -34.20 13.16 45.46
CA LYS A 735 -35.02 14.06 46.29
C LYS A 735 -36.52 13.70 46.25
N ASN A 736 -37.00 13.13 45.15
CA ASN A 736 -38.38 12.72 45.02
C ASN A 736 -38.48 11.45 44.16
N ASN A 737 -38.90 10.35 44.74
CA ASN A 737 -39.13 9.07 44.02
C ASN A 737 -40.63 8.76 43.87
N TYR A 738 -41.50 9.72 44.15
CA TYR A 738 -42.97 9.59 43.95
C TYR A 738 -43.45 10.29 42.67
N SER A 739 -42.53 10.78 41.83
CA SER A 739 -42.78 11.28 40.49
C SER A 739 -41.90 10.53 39.52
N PRO A 740 -42.35 10.25 38.28
CA PRO A 740 -41.50 9.69 37.24
C PRO A 740 -40.31 10.62 36.97
N PHE A 741 -39.13 10.03 36.83
CA PHE A 741 -37.94 10.75 36.43
C PHE A 741 -37.06 9.89 35.49
N ASP A 742 -36.32 10.58 34.67
CA ASP A 742 -35.26 10.07 33.83
C ASP A 742 -34.12 11.09 33.90
N GLN A 743 -32.99 10.69 34.44
CA GLN A 743 -31.88 11.58 34.71
C GLN A 743 -30.58 10.98 34.19
N ILE A 744 -29.69 11.84 33.76
CA ILE A 744 -28.36 11.46 33.28
C ILE A 744 -27.33 12.13 34.18
N MET A 745 -26.44 11.32 34.73
CA MET A 745 -25.19 11.75 35.36
C MET A 745 -24.04 11.46 34.40
N GLU A 746 -23.00 12.26 34.45
CA GLU A 746 -21.76 11.98 33.71
C GLU A 746 -20.63 11.77 34.72
N TYR A 747 -19.73 10.84 34.38
CA TYR A 747 -18.60 10.52 35.22
C TYR A 747 -17.34 10.23 34.43
N THR A 748 -16.21 10.32 35.11
CA THR A 748 -14.87 9.96 34.64
C THR A 748 -14.24 9.04 35.66
N VAL A 749 -13.53 8.02 35.21
CA VAL A 749 -12.82 7.08 36.06
C VAL A 749 -11.31 7.33 35.99
N PHE A 750 -10.61 7.09 37.08
CA PHE A 750 -9.15 7.18 37.12
C PHE A 750 -8.55 5.79 37.35
N ASP A 751 -7.52 5.45 36.59
CA ASP A 751 -6.72 4.25 36.79
C ASP A 751 -5.81 4.35 38.02
N ALA A 752 -5.07 3.28 38.33
CA ALA A 752 -4.21 3.22 39.49
C ALA A 752 -3.06 4.27 39.46
N GLU A 753 -2.64 4.70 38.29
CA GLU A 753 -1.62 5.72 38.09
C GLU A 753 -2.18 7.17 38.02
N GLY A 754 -3.51 7.31 38.06
CA GLY A 754 -4.21 8.61 38.08
C GLY A 754 -4.48 9.21 36.70
N LEU A 755 -4.48 8.41 35.64
CA LEU A 755 -4.90 8.85 34.32
C LEU A 755 -6.41 8.73 34.17
N ALA A 756 -7.03 9.74 33.56
CA ALA A 756 -8.47 9.83 33.43
C ALA A 756 -9.00 9.10 32.18
N SER A 757 -10.16 8.45 32.29
CA SER A 757 -10.91 7.85 31.20
C SER A 757 -11.59 8.87 30.29
N ASN A 758 -12.25 8.36 29.26
CA ASN A 758 -13.35 9.10 28.59
C ASN A 758 -14.46 9.40 29.60
N ARG A 759 -15.27 10.40 29.28
CA ARG A 759 -16.50 10.69 30.03
C ARG A 759 -17.59 9.70 29.62
N ALA A 760 -18.27 9.06 30.60
CA ALA A 760 -19.37 8.13 30.38
C ALA A 760 -20.64 8.62 31.08
N LYS A 761 -21.79 7.99 30.78
CA LYS A 761 -23.08 8.38 31.29
C LYS A 761 -23.69 7.27 32.16
N ILE A 762 -24.30 7.69 33.25
CA ILE A 762 -25.17 6.86 34.06
C ILE A 762 -26.61 7.32 33.84
N TYR A 763 -27.41 6.47 33.22
CA TYR A 763 -28.84 6.68 33.03
C TYR A 763 -29.58 6.15 34.26
N LEU A 764 -30.30 7.01 34.96
CA LEU A 764 -31.05 6.66 36.13
C LEU A 764 -32.52 7.04 35.98
N ASN A 765 -33.39 6.06 36.05
CA ASN A 765 -34.84 6.26 35.96
C ASN A 765 -35.56 5.59 37.11
N ASN A 766 -36.83 5.90 37.32
CA ASN A 766 -37.69 5.12 38.21
C ASN A 766 -38.77 4.38 37.40
N THR A 767 -38.99 3.12 37.74
CA THR A 767 -40.05 2.29 37.19
C THR A 767 -41.35 2.50 37.97
N ALA A 768 -42.42 2.91 37.28
CA ALA A 768 -43.73 2.98 37.92
C ALA A 768 -44.12 1.61 38.49
N LYS A 769 -44.53 1.56 39.76
CA LYS A 769 -45.09 0.37 40.37
C LYS A 769 -46.38 0.04 39.62
N ASN A 770 -46.45 -1.06 38.88
CA ASN A 770 -47.70 -1.56 38.34
C ASN A 770 -48.64 -1.96 39.51
N THR A 771 -49.37 -1.02 40.03
CA THR A 771 -50.54 -1.35 40.82
C THR A 771 -51.59 -1.89 39.88
N VAL A 772 -51.72 -3.18 39.79
CA VAL A 772 -52.89 -3.79 39.20
C VAL A 772 -54.08 -3.43 40.10
N THR A 773 -54.66 -2.27 39.86
CA THR A 773 -56.05 -1.98 40.26
C THR A 773 -56.89 -2.71 39.23
N SER A 774 -57.53 -3.79 39.67
CA SER A 774 -58.63 -4.45 38.97
C SER A 774 -59.75 -3.43 38.77
N GLY A 775 -59.85 -2.88 37.55
CA GLY A 775 -60.96 -1.96 37.23
C GLY A 775 -60.69 -1.18 35.94
N GLY A 776 -61.10 -1.71 34.83
CA GLY A 776 -61.56 -1.00 33.65
C GLY A 776 -60.53 -0.35 32.72
N GLY A 777 -60.26 -1.02 31.66
CA GLY A 777 -60.12 -0.44 30.30
C GLY A 777 -58.96 0.51 30.01
N GLY A 778 -57.89 0.01 29.45
CA GLY A 778 -56.84 0.88 28.83
C GLY A 778 -55.67 0.05 28.31
N GLY A 779 -55.59 -0.11 27.03
CA GLY A 779 -54.73 -1.04 26.32
C GLY A 779 -53.23 -0.96 26.68
N SER A 780 -52.72 -2.10 27.16
CA SER A 780 -51.30 -2.36 27.26
C SER A 780 -50.70 -2.49 25.87
N ILE A 781 -49.88 -1.53 25.49
CA ILE A 781 -48.94 -1.72 24.41
C ILE A 781 -47.78 -2.52 25.02
N GLY A 782 -48.07 -3.80 25.25
CA GLY A 782 -47.06 -4.76 25.67
C GLY A 782 -46.65 -5.61 24.47
N TRP A 783 -45.56 -6.23 24.54
CA TRP A 783 -44.97 -7.32 23.74
C TRP A 783 -45.54 -7.62 22.32
N TRP A 784 -46.82 -7.38 22.07
CA TRP A 784 -47.51 -7.59 20.79
C TRP A 784 -47.15 -6.57 19.72
N SER A 785 -46.66 -5.38 20.10
CA SER A 785 -46.16 -4.38 19.12
C SER A 785 -44.78 -4.77 18.57
N LEU A 786 -43.95 -5.44 19.37
CA LEU A 786 -42.67 -6.01 18.89
C LEU A 786 -42.91 -7.23 17.96
N LEU A 787 -43.88 -8.07 18.27
CA LEU A 787 -44.29 -9.17 17.38
C LEU A 787 -44.97 -8.68 16.11
N GLY A 788 -45.70 -7.56 16.13
CA GLY A 788 -46.28 -6.91 14.96
C GLY A 788 -45.23 -6.34 14.02
N LEU A 789 -44.13 -5.77 14.53
CA LEU A 789 -42.98 -5.29 13.75
C LEU A 789 -42.20 -6.44 13.14
N PHE A 790 -42.01 -7.56 13.87
CA PHE A 790 -41.41 -8.77 13.31
C PHE A 790 -42.29 -9.43 12.25
N GLY A 791 -43.63 -9.46 12.46
CA GLY A 791 -44.58 -9.99 11.49
C GLY A 791 -44.61 -9.14 10.20
N LEU A 792 -44.56 -7.83 10.28
CA LEU A 792 -44.48 -6.94 9.12
C LEU A 792 -43.17 -7.07 8.36
N GLY A 793 -42.03 -7.29 9.06
CA GLY A 793 -40.75 -7.59 8.43
C GLY A 793 -40.76 -8.90 7.66
N LEU A 794 -41.35 -9.95 8.21
CA LEU A 794 -41.50 -11.25 7.57
C LEU A 794 -42.53 -11.24 6.42
N TYR A 795 -43.64 -10.50 6.56
CA TYR A 795 -44.61 -10.33 5.51
C TYR A 795 -44.07 -9.54 4.31
N ARG A 796 -43.27 -8.51 4.54
CA ARG A 796 -42.59 -7.79 3.45
C ARG A 796 -41.54 -8.64 2.74
N ARG A 797 -40.87 -9.54 3.45
CA ARG A 797 -39.92 -10.48 2.84
C ARG A 797 -40.56 -11.61 2.05
N HIS A 798 -41.81 -11.95 2.38
CA HIS A 798 -42.56 -13.01 1.68
C HIS A 798 -43.37 -12.50 0.49
N SER A 799 -43.68 -11.20 0.44
CA SER A 799 -44.41 -10.59 -0.69
C SER A 799 -43.50 -10.17 -1.86
N SER A 800 -42.18 -10.10 -1.64
CA SER A 800 -41.22 -9.78 -2.72
C SER A 800 -40.75 -10.99 -3.54
N THR A 801 -41.15 -12.22 -3.16
CA THR A 801 -40.78 -13.45 -3.90
C THR A 801 -41.85 -13.97 -4.87
N LYS A 802 -42.89 -13.18 -5.15
CA LYS A 802 -43.88 -13.51 -6.20
C LYS A 802 -44.14 -12.30 -7.08
N LYS A 803 -43.25 -12.08 -8.07
CA LYS A 803 -43.54 -11.56 -9.41
C LYS A 803 -42.27 -11.64 -10.27
N HIS A 804 -42.28 -12.57 -11.16
CA HIS A 804 -41.57 -12.77 -12.45
C HIS A 804 -40.11 -12.46 -12.54
#